data_bceb86c9a6b73d5c62ad8400c08c787b
#
_entry.id   bceb86c9a6b73d5c62ad8400c08c787b
#
_cell.length_a   1.000
_cell.length_b   1.000
_cell.length_c   1.000
_cell.angle_alpha   90.00
_cell.angle_beta   90.00
_cell.angle_gamma   90.00
#
_symmetry.space_group_name_H-M   'P 1'
#
loop_
_entity.id
_entity.type
_entity.pdbx_description
1 polymer ?
#
loop_
_entity_poly.entity_id
_entity_poly.type
_entity_poly.pdbx_seq_one_letter_code
_entity_poly.pdbx_strand_id
1 'polypeptide(L)'
;VAEIIPTDEVRAGSPEEIAAQALELYLREEYDGAAKGFEAALTQLPDRDDWQDLLAKARANAHARVDVPVPPRHAFTREQLLAPPNPGTLPSPPRPIPPDPAERILGGVGEVVGVVITFGMEVMTAVWGRLAGFHGKVWTNWYHRTGPMAVLTLANMRNRLNAAHLTPVYPKGARVAFQPDDLIPPPGVTHFRTADGSWNNLSNPREGSAGTRFVRNVPLEFVEPETPESMLTPNPRLISLKLLSREGPMKEYPYLNMLAAVWINFQNSDWISHGENHMDEMFEIPLPEDDPARKLFGQSVIRVPKTRRDTSYGAGGEEPVPITFINEVSQWWDGSQIYGSDQATQDRVRSHVDGKLLVNEDGRLPLDEHGIEITGFTRNWWVGLSMLHTLFTNEHNSVCDMLKQSYPEWDDNRLFNVARLINVAGMAKIHTVEWTPAILPNPVLNTALNANWYGILTQLLRRGKDKKTVAPINIRNPEMGGVVGNPLNNHNSPFGLSQEFVEIYRLHSLLPEELVFRRHDTGEEVERAAFTSVRQAGSAKLTERMPMSDLFFSFGVQQPGQLILNNYPRFFQELSIPGNPLMDMGAVDIFRARERGVPRYNDFRRGLGLPPLQKLEDLTDDAEALSRIREVYGEGDDVVEQLDLMVGTLAEGHRPTGFGFGETMFQIFIFAATRRLQADRFYTDNYNEETYTAEGLDWVDRTSMKLVLLRHHPELGKTGLGNITNAFEPWDDDEVLDLERHPLRAYYPELKSDPTKGDRYR
;
A
#
# COMPACT_ATOMS: atom_id res chain seq x y z
N VAL A 1 19.82 3.42 36.86
CA VAL A 1 20.21 4.80 36.58
C VAL A 1 21.48 4.69 35.75
N ALA A 2 21.34 4.61 34.42
CA ALA A 2 22.48 4.72 33.53
C ALA A 2 22.86 6.19 33.45
N GLU A 3 24.11 6.51 33.75
CA GLU A 3 24.66 7.84 33.54
C GLU A 3 24.52 8.20 32.08
N ILE A 4 23.83 9.30 31.81
CA ILE A 4 23.76 9.91 30.48
C ILE A 4 25.15 10.40 30.12
N ILE A 5 25.81 9.75 29.16
CA ILE A 5 27.09 10.19 28.60
C ILE A 5 26.84 11.47 27.80
N PRO A 6 27.57 12.55 27.99
CA PRO A 6 27.44 13.77 27.19
C PRO A 6 27.73 13.47 25.69
N THR A 7 26.98 14.07 24.80
CA THR A 7 26.74 13.75 23.40
C THR A 7 27.89 14.02 22.42
N ASP A 8 29.14 14.29 22.80
CA ASP A 8 30.15 14.75 21.82
C ASP A 8 31.57 14.16 21.92
N GLU A 9 31.90 13.25 22.85
CA GLU A 9 33.27 12.76 22.99
C GLU A 9 33.37 11.24 23.17
N VAL A 10 34.04 10.58 22.21
CA VAL A 10 34.52 9.21 22.37
C VAL A 10 35.62 9.19 23.44
N ARG A 11 35.41 8.41 24.50
CA ARG A 11 36.37 8.28 25.59
C ARG A 11 37.63 7.48 25.17
N ALA A 12 38.78 7.83 25.69
CA ALA A 12 39.99 7.04 25.46
C ALA A 12 39.86 5.62 26.01
N GLY A 13 40.22 4.62 25.18
CA GLY A 13 40.12 3.18 25.50
C GLY A 13 40.94 2.35 24.52
N SER A 14 40.76 1.02 24.59
CA SER A 14 41.29 0.15 23.54
C SER A 14 40.60 0.41 22.19
N PRO A 15 41.19 0.06 21.04
CA PRO A 15 40.56 0.26 19.73
C PRO A 15 39.15 -0.37 19.64
N GLU A 16 38.97 -1.52 20.28
CA GLU A 16 37.67 -2.23 20.31
C GLU A 16 36.65 -1.49 21.19
N GLU A 17 37.05 -0.90 22.29
CA GLU A 17 36.19 -0.08 23.15
C GLU A 17 35.77 1.22 22.45
N ILE A 18 36.72 1.86 21.74
CA ILE A 18 36.46 3.06 20.93
C ILE A 18 35.48 2.72 19.79
N ALA A 19 35.70 1.62 19.10
CA ALA A 19 34.80 1.19 18.03
C ALA A 19 33.37 0.80 18.55
N ALA A 20 33.29 0.21 19.75
CA ALA A 20 32.02 -0.08 20.40
C ALA A 20 31.26 1.20 20.78
N GLN A 21 31.95 2.23 21.28
CA GLN A 21 31.35 3.55 21.54
C GLN A 21 30.95 4.25 20.24
N ALA A 22 31.74 4.15 19.18
CA ALA A 22 31.43 4.68 17.88
C ALA A 22 30.18 3.99 17.29
N LEU A 23 30.06 2.67 17.46
CA LEU A 23 28.87 1.92 17.05
C LEU A 23 27.63 2.35 17.85
N GLU A 24 27.75 2.62 19.13
CA GLU A 24 26.68 3.16 19.97
C GLU A 24 26.20 4.53 19.48
N LEU A 25 27.15 5.43 19.13
CA LEU A 25 26.80 6.72 18.53
C LEU A 25 26.14 6.55 17.15
N TYR A 26 26.62 5.63 16.32
CA TYR A 26 26.02 5.31 15.03
C TYR A 26 24.57 4.83 15.19
N LEU A 27 24.32 3.97 16.18
CA LEU A 27 22.98 3.44 16.49
C LEU A 27 22.03 4.52 17.05
N ARG A 28 22.57 5.59 17.62
CA ARG A 28 21.80 6.77 18.06
C ARG A 28 21.63 7.83 16.95
N GLU A 29 22.05 7.51 15.73
CA GLU A 29 22.06 8.44 14.58
C GLU A 29 22.98 9.66 14.78
N GLU A 30 23.93 9.60 15.72
CA GLU A 30 24.97 10.62 15.97
C GLU A 30 26.16 10.35 15.05
N TYR A 31 25.96 10.48 13.73
CA TYR A 31 26.88 9.99 12.71
C TYR A 31 28.24 10.71 12.67
N ASP A 32 28.28 11.99 12.98
CA ASP A 32 29.57 12.73 13.08
C ASP A 32 30.43 12.23 14.23
N GLY A 33 29.81 11.96 15.37
CA GLY A 33 30.47 11.33 16.52
C GLY A 33 30.94 9.91 16.21
N ALA A 34 30.10 9.13 15.59
CA ALA A 34 30.39 7.76 15.14
C ALA A 34 31.57 7.72 14.15
N ALA A 35 31.58 8.60 13.15
CA ALA A 35 32.65 8.68 12.17
C ALA A 35 34.01 9.00 12.85
N LYS A 36 34.06 9.97 13.77
CA LYS A 36 35.27 10.30 14.54
C LYS A 36 35.74 9.12 15.39
N GLY A 37 34.81 8.39 16.00
CA GLY A 37 35.13 7.20 16.80
C GLY A 37 35.72 6.07 15.96
N PHE A 38 35.13 5.74 14.82
CA PHE A 38 35.67 4.72 13.91
C PHE A 38 37.00 5.14 13.30
N GLU A 39 37.23 6.41 12.98
CA GLU A 39 38.56 6.94 12.57
C GLU A 39 39.61 6.75 13.66
N ALA A 40 39.27 7.07 14.91
CA ALA A 40 40.20 6.90 16.04
C ALA A 40 40.53 5.43 16.28
N ALA A 41 39.57 4.52 16.18
CA ALA A 41 39.80 3.08 16.30
C ALA A 41 40.68 2.55 15.16
N LEU A 42 40.39 2.93 13.90
CA LEU A 42 41.14 2.54 12.71
C LEU A 42 42.57 3.11 12.69
N THR A 43 42.84 4.24 13.37
CA THR A 43 44.19 4.76 13.52
C THR A 43 45.09 3.79 14.30
N GLN A 44 44.50 2.98 15.19
CA GLN A 44 45.21 1.99 16.00
C GLN A 44 45.20 0.59 15.37
N LEU A 45 44.12 0.25 14.66
CA LEU A 45 43.92 -1.04 13.94
C LEU A 45 43.45 -0.78 12.51
N PRO A 46 44.34 -0.43 11.57
CA PRO A 46 43.95 0.01 10.22
C PRO A 46 43.37 -1.10 9.33
N ASP A 47 43.68 -2.35 9.60
CA ASP A 47 43.28 -3.51 8.76
C ASP A 47 41.91 -4.10 9.15
N ARG A 48 41.01 -3.32 9.77
CA ARG A 48 39.68 -3.72 10.16
C ARG A 48 38.67 -3.25 9.13
N ASP A 49 38.45 -4.10 8.10
CA ASP A 49 37.51 -3.82 6.97
C ASP A 49 36.07 -3.54 7.45
N ASP A 50 35.64 -4.21 8.53
CA ASP A 50 34.35 -4.02 9.16
C ASP A 50 34.16 -2.60 9.73
N TRP A 51 35.24 -2.01 10.32
CA TRP A 51 35.20 -0.63 10.83
C TRP A 51 35.37 0.40 9.72
N GLN A 52 36.11 0.07 8.64
CA GLN A 52 36.21 0.91 7.45
C GLN A 52 34.85 1.07 6.78
N ASP A 53 34.06 -0.02 6.66
CA ASP A 53 32.72 0.00 6.12
C ASP A 53 31.75 0.82 6.99
N LEU A 54 31.83 0.67 8.33
CA LEU A 54 31.05 1.49 9.26
C LEU A 54 31.44 2.97 9.23
N LEU A 55 32.71 3.28 9.08
CA LEU A 55 33.16 4.66 8.89
C LEU A 55 32.61 5.26 7.61
N ALA A 56 32.65 4.52 6.51
CA ALA A 56 32.08 4.96 5.23
C ALA A 56 30.56 5.22 5.35
N LYS A 57 29.84 4.32 6.01
CA LYS A 57 28.39 4.48 6.29
C LYS A 57 28.10 5.67 7.22
N ALA A 58 28.88 5.85 8.28
CA ALA A 58 28.73 6.99 9.19
C ALA A 58 28.97 8.32 8.47
N ARG A 59 30.00 8.40 7.64
CA ARG A 59 30.27 9.60 6.83
C ARG A 59 29.20 9.88 5.81
N ALA A 60 28.70 8.86 5.11
CA ALA A 60 27.61 9.01 4.15
C ALA A 60 26.36 9.55 4.85
N ASN A 61 26.02 9.02 6.02
CA ASN A 61 24.87 9.46 6.79
C ASN A 61 25.07 10.85 7.44
N ALA A 62 26.31 11.20 7.84
CA ALA A 62 26.65 12.53 8.35
C ALA A 62 26.57 13.60 7.27
N HIS A 63 27.08 13.31 6.06
CA HIS A 63 26.98 14.22 4.92
C HIS A 63 25.55 14.41 4.40
N ALA A 64 24.67 13.47 4.66
CA ALA A 64 23.25 13.63 4.39
C ALA A 64 22.56 14.61 5.35
N ARG A 65 23.21 14.96 6.47
CA ARG A 65 22.76 16.01 7.41
C ARG A 65 23.45 17.33 7.04
N VAL A 66 22.88 18.08 6.08
CA VAL A 66 23.33 19.45 5.83
C VAL A 66 22.80 20.32 6.97
N ASP A 67 23.68 20.86 7.81
CA ASP A 67 23.35 21.88 8.81
C ASP A 67 22.97 23.20 8.13
N VAL A 68 21.71 23.31 7.71
CA VAL A 68 21.08 24.57 7.33
C VAL A 68 20.33 25.06 8.58
N PRO A 69 20.53 26.31 9.03
CA PRO A 69 19.74 26.89 10.11
C PRO A 69 18.27 26.93 9.66
N VAL A 70 17.47 26.06 10.23
CA VAL A 70 16.05 25.96 9.92
C VAL A 70 15.31 26.96 10.82
N PRO A 71 14.47 27.87 10.26
CA PRO A 71 13.59 28.69 11.08
C PRO A 71 12.63 27.77 11.84
N PRO A 72 12.33 28.04 13.13
CA PRO A 72 11.48 27.18 13.93
C PRO A 72 10.08 27.11 13.31
N ARG A 73 9.66 25.90 12.97
CA ARG A 73 8.23 25.61 12.64
C ARG A 73 7.39 25.75 13.92
N HIS A 74 6.16 26.21 13.76
CA HIS A 74 5.21 26.19 14.86
C HIS A 74 4.83 24.72 15.17
N ALA A 75 5.49 24.15 16.18
CA ALA A 75 5.03 22.90 16.77
C ALA A 75 3.79 23.22 17.63
N PHE A 76 2.70 22.50 17.42
CA PHE A 76 1.55 22.59 18.33
C PHE A 76 1.95 22.08 19.69
N THR A 77 1.56 22.81 20.75
CA THR A 77 1.78 22.35 22.12
C THR A 77 0.87 21.16 22.40
N ARG A 78 1.28 20.30 23.34
CA ARG A 78 0.45 19.17 23.79
C ARG A 78 -0.96 19.65 24.23
N GLU A 79 -1.07 20.83 24.81
CA GLU A 79 -2.32 21.44 25.25
C GLU A 79 -3.22 21.83 24.06
N GLN A 80 -2.65 22.33 22.97
CA GLN A 80 -3.37 22.62 21.72
C GLN A 80 -3.83 21.33 20.99
N LEU A 81 -3.03 20.26 21.08
CA LEU A 81 -3.38 18.96 20.49
C LEU A 81 -4.44 18.19 21.29
N LEU A 82 -4.53 18.45 22.60
CA LEU A 82 -5.48 17.81 23.52
C LEU A 82 -6.71 18.69 23.84
N ALA A 83 -6.81 19.87 23.23
CA ALA A 83 -7.99 20.71 23.39
C ALA A 83 -9.25 19.93 22.96
N PRO A 84 -10.31 19.86 23.78
CA PRO A 84 -11.51 19.14 23.41
C PRO A 84 -12.12 19.74 22.13
N PRO A 85 -12.58 18.90 21.19
CA PRO A 85 -13.22 19.36 19.97
C PRO A 85 -14.43 20.23 20.34
N ASN A 86 -14.63 21.29 19.56
CA ASN A 86 -15.85 22.08 19.68
C ASN A 86 -17.03 21.19 19.25
N PRO A 87 -17.99 20.86 20.12
CA PRO A 87 -19.07 19.95 19.77
C PRO A 87 -20.06 20.67 18.84
N GLY A 88 -19.69 20.75 17.56
CA GLY A 88 -20.63 21.15 16.52
C GLY A 88 -21.80 20.18 16.50
N THR A 89 -23.03 20.68 16.52
CA THR A 89 -24.22 19.85 16.37
C THR A 89 -24.27 19.32 14.93
N LEU A 90 -24.15 18.00 14.77
CA LEU A 90 -24.42 17.37 13.48
C LEU A 90 -25.88 17.67 13.08
N PRO A 91 -26.14 18.09 11.83
CA PRO A 91 -27.50 18.27 11.37
C PRO A 91 -28.26 16.95 11.46
N SER A 92 -29.55 17.00 11.76
CA SER A 92 -30.40 15.82 11.67
C SER A 92 -30.30 15.23 10.26
N PRO A 93 -30.11 13.91 10.11
CA PRO A 93 -30.03 13.29 8.81
C PRO A 93 -31.26 13.66 7.98
N PRO A 94 -31.12 14.00 6.68
CA PRO A 94 -32.27 14.13 5.81
C PRO A 94 -33.09 12.85 5.86
N ARG A 95 -34.39 12.96 5.79
CA ARG A 95 -35.25 11.78 5.75
C ARG A 95 -34.97 11.07 4.42
N PRO A 96 -34.79 9.72 4.41
CA PRO A 96 -34.62 8.99 3.18
C PRO A 96 -35.78 9.30 2.25
N ILE A 97 -35.49 9.85 1.09
CA ILE A 97 -36.48 10.02 0.02
C ILE A 97 -36.79 8.60 -0.48
N PRO A 98 -38.01 8.09 -0.37
CA PRO A 98 -38.32 6.78 -0.91
C PRO A 98 -38.07 6.82 -2.43
N PRO A 99 -37.39 5.81 -3.00
CA PRO A 99 -37.09 5.78 -4.42
C PRO A 99 -38.39 5.89 -5.23
N ASP A 100 -38.37 6.68 -6.30
CA ASP A 100 -39.49 6.87 -7.22
C ASP A 100 -40.03 5.48 -7.68
N PRO A 101 -41.35 5.30 -7.78
CA PRO A 101 -41.91 4.07 -8.33
C PRO A 101 -41.32 3.64 -9.68
N ALA A 102 -40.90 4.59 -10.52
CA ALA A 102 -40.22 4.31 -11.77
C ALA A 102 -38.79 3.76 -11.52
N GLU A 103 -38.05 4.27 -10.56
CA GLU A 103 -36.73 3.75 -10.16
C GLU A 103 -36.85 2.33 -9.56
N ARG A 104 -37.88 2.05 -8.78
CA ARG A 104 -38.13 0.70 -8.24
C ARG A 104 -38.41 -0.31 -9.36
N ILE A 105 -39.17 0.06 -10.37
CA ILE A 105 -39.49 -0.82 -11.51
C ILE A 105 -38.22 -1.01 -12.36
N LEU A 106 -37.55 0.05 -12.70
CA LEU A 106 -36.25 0.01 -13.46
C LEU A 106 -35.17 -0.76 -12.70
N GLY A 107 -35.09 -0.60 -11.38
CA GLY A 107 -34.16 -1.33 -10.52
C GLY A 107 -34.51 -2.84 -10.52
N GLY A 108 -35.76 -3.23 -10.39
CA GLY A 108 -36.19 -4.64 -10.43
C GLY A 108 -35.96 -5.29 -11.80
N VAL A 109 -36.22 -4.57 -12.88
CA VAL A 109 -35.88 -5.02 -14.25
C VAL A 109 -34.38 -5.14 -14.42
N GLY A 110 -33.63 -4.19 -13.90
CA GLY A 110 -32.15 -4.21 -13.91
C GLY A 110 -31.54 -5.40 -13.16
N GLU A 111 -32.12 -5.79 -12.02
CA GLU A 111 -31.70 -6.98 -11.27
C GLU A 111 -31.93 -8.27 -12.08
N VAL A 112 -33.09 -8.44 -12.67
CA VAL A 112 -33.41 -9.63 -13.50
C VAL A 112 -32.50 -9.67 -14.73
N VAL A 113 -32.35 -8.55 -15.42
CA VAL A 113 -31.45 -8.45 -16.58
C VAL A 113 -29.99 -8.70 -16.16
N GLY A 114 -29.56 -8.18 -15.00
CA GLY A 114 -28.25 -8.42 -14.43
C GLY A 114 -28.00 -9.91 -14.17
N VAL A 115 -28.93 -10.61 -13.52
CA VAL A 115 -28.83 -12.05 -13.26
C VAL A 115 -28.71 -12.84 -14.57
N VAL A 116 -29.54 -12.51 -15.57
CA VAL A 116 -29.50 -13.19 -16.88
C VAL A 116 -28.19 -12.95 -17.61
N ILE A 117 -27.67 -11.70 -17.57
CA ILE A 117 -26.37 -11.35 -18.17
C ILE A 117 -25.25 -12.09 -17.46
N THR A 118 -25.19 -12.06 -16.13
CA THR A 118 -24.16 -12.74 -15.34
C THR A 118 -24.16 -14.24 -15.59
N PHE A 119 -25.33 -14.88 -15.56
CA PHE A 119 -25.47 -16.30 -15.88
C PHE A 119 -25.05 -16.61 -17.33
N GLY A 120 -25.46 -15.80 -18.30
CA GLY A 120 -25.01 -15.94 -19.69
C GLY A 120 -23.50 -15.80 -19.85
N MET A 121 -22.88 -14.87 -19.12
CA MET A 121 -21.43 -14.69 -19.09
C MET A 121 -20.72 -15.90 -18.49
N GLU A 122 -21.20 -16.42 -17.37
CA GLU A 122 -20.64 -17.61 -16.73
C GLU A 122 -20.69 -18.84 -17.65
N VAL A 123 -21.82 -19.08 -18.27
CA VAL A 123 -21.98 -20.19 -19.24
C VAL A 123 -21.04 -19.99 -20.43
N MET A 124 -21.00 -18.79 -21.01
CA MET A 124 -20.14 -18.49 -22.16
C MET A 124 -18.64 -18.66 -21.83
N THR A 125 -18.17 -18.12 -20.70
CA THR A 125 -16.77 -18.25 -20.28
C THR A 125 -16.39 -19.69 -19.93
N ALA A 126 -17.30 -20.45 -19.29
CA ALA A 126 -17.10 -21.86 -18.99
C ALA A 126 -17.02 -22.73 -20.26
N VAL A 127 -17.96 -22.54 -21.19
CA VAL A 127 -17.97 -23.27 -22.48
C VAL A 127 -16.73 -22.91 -23.30
N TRP A 128 -16.41 -21.64 -23.40
CA TRP A 128 -15.25 -21.18 -24.14
C TRP A 128 -13.94 -21.65 -23.52
N GLY A 129 -13.78 -21.56 -22.20
CA GLY A 129 -12.59 -22.05 -21.50
C GLY A 129 -12.35 -23.55 -21.74
N ARG A 130 -13.42 -24.36 -21.75
CA ARG A 130 -13.35 -25.80 -22.09
C ARG A 130 -12.97 -26.05 -23.54
N LEU A 131 -13.62 -25.37 -24.50
CA LEU A 131 -13.35 -25.55 -25.93
C LEU A 131 -11.94 -25.10 -26.32
N ALA A 132 -11.43 -24.08 -25.66
CA ALA A 132 -10.10 -23.53 -25.94
C ALA A 132 -8.97 -24.21 -25.16
N GLY A 133 -9.26 -25.15 -24.27
CA GLY A 133 -8.25 -25.86 -23.47
C GLY A 133 -7.56 -25.01 -22.40
N PHE A 134 -8.16 -23.89 -21.99
CA PHE A 134 -7.56 -22.93 -21.04
C PHE A 134 -7.99 -23.17 -19.59
N HIS A 135 -8.55 -24.31 -19.28
CA HIS A 135 -9.00 -24.63 -17.94
C HIS A 135 -7.81 -24.66 -16.97
N GLY A 136 -7.90 -23.86 -15.90
CA GLY A 136 -6.86 -23.79 -14.86
C GLY A 136 -5.65 -22.91 -15.20
N LYS A 137 -5.62 -22.25 -16.36
CA LYS A 137 -4.50 -21.37 -16.75
C LYS A 137 -4.95 -19.91 -16.78
N VAL A 138 -4.64 -19.14 -15.75
CA VAL A 138 -5.14 -17.77 -15.56
C VAL A 138 -4.72 -16.84 -16.68
N TRP A 139 -3.43 -16.81 -17.04
CA TRP A 139 -2.94 -15.95 -18.13
C TRP A 139 -3.57 -16.28 -19.46
N THR A 140 -3.74 -17.57 -19.80
CA THR A 140 -4.30 -18.00 -21.06
C THR A 140 -5.82 -17.82 -21.14
N ASN A 141 -6.50 -17.70 -20.00
CA ASN A 141 -7.95 -17.50 -19.97
C ASN A 141 -8.37 -16.08 -20.41
N TRP A 142 -7.55 -15.07 -20.14
CA TRP A 142 -7.87 -13.69 -20.52
C TRP A 142 -6.75 -12.98 -21.26
N TYR A 143 -5.49 -13.16 -20.88
CA TYR A 143 -4.36 -12.40 -21.40
C TYR A 143 -4.17 -12.56 -22.92
N HIS A 144 -4.33 -13.76 -23.44
CA HIS A 144 -4.25 -14.05 -24.88
C HIS A 144 -5.55 -13.78 -25.61
N ARG A 145 -6.53 -13.21 -24.96
CA ARG A 145 -7.81 -12.79 -25.53
C ARG A 145 -7.82 -11.29 -25.73
N THR A 146 -8.58 -10.83 -26.70
CA THR A 146 -8.77 -9.43 -26.97
C THR A 146 -10.24 -9.03 -26.85
N GLY A 147 -10.46 -7.77 -26.49
CA GLY A 147 -11.78 -7.16 -26.47
C GLY A 147 -12.73 -7.73 -25.41
N PRO A 148 -14.05 -7.73 -25.69
CA PRO A 148 -15.09 -8.02 -24.71
C PRO A 148 -14.94 -9.36 -23.98
N MET A 149 -14.49 -10.42 -24.70
CA MET A 149 -14.33 -11.75 -24.10
C MET A 149 -13.26 -11.79 -23.00
N ALA A 150 -12.19 -11.02 -23.13
CA ALA A 150 -11.15 -10.96 -22.10
C ALA A 150 -11.65 -10.21 -20.86
N VAL A 151 -12.37 -9.10 -21.03
CA VAL A 151 -12.99 -8.35 -19.92
C VAL A 151 -14.01 -9.22 -19.18
N LEU A 152 -14.86 -9.96 -19.91
CA LEU A 152 -15.82 -10.89 -19.33
C LEU A 152 -15.14 -12.03 -18.56
N THR A 153 -14.01 -12.53 -19.08
CA THR A 153 -13.22 -13.56 -18.40
C THR A 153 -12.64 -13.05 -17.09
N LEU A 154 -12.12 -11.81 -17.07
CA LEU A 154 -11.64 -11.17 -15.84
C LEU A 154 -12.76 -10.97 -14.81
N ALA A 155 -13.93 -10.50 -15.24
CA ALA A 155 -15.10 -10.35 -14.35
C ALA A 155 -15.54 -11.69 -13.76
N ASN A 156 -15.59 -12.74 -14.57
CA ASN A 156 -15.92 -14.09 -14.09
C ASN A 156 -14.85 -14.63 -13.12
N MET A 157 -13.56 -14.43 -13.41
CA MET A 157 -12.48 -14.82 -12.51
C MET A 157 -12.62 -14.13 -11.16
N ARG A 158 -12.86 -12.82 -11.14
CA ARG A 158 -13.13 -12.06 -9.91
C ARG A 158 -14.29 -12.64 -9.11
N ASN A 159 -15.42 -12.91 -9.77
CA ASN A 159 -16.62 -13.44 -9.11
C ASN A 159 -16.37 -14.84 -8.53
N ARG A 160 -15.63 -15.70 -9.26
CA ARG A 160 -15.26 -17.04 -8.78
C ARG A 160 -14.32 -16.98 -7.58
N LEU A 161 -13.33 -16.08 -7.58
CA LEU A 161 -12.45 -15.87 -6.45
C LEU A 161 -13.24 -15.41 -5.21
N ASN A 162 -14.14 -14.45 -5.36
CA ASN A 162 -15.01 -14.00 -4.27
C ASN A 162 -15.95 -15.11 -3.74
N ALA A 163 -16.45 -15.98 -4.61
CA ALA A 163 -17.32 -17.08 -4.19
C ALA A 163 -16.58 -18.22 -3.48
N ALA A 164 -15.31 -18.46 -3.81
CA ALA A 164 -14.55 -19.64 -3.36
C ALA A 164 -13.56 -19.35 -2.22
N HIS A 165 -13.08 -18.11 -2.05
CA HIS A 165 -11.91 -17.80 -1.23
C HIS A 165 -12.19 -16.82 -0.10
N LEU A 166 -13.41 -16.81 0.46
CA LEU A 166 -13.76 -16.10 1.67
C LEU A 166 -13.88 -17.11 2.82
N THR A 167 -12.76 -17.35 3.49
CA THR A 167 -12.72 -18.32 4.58
C THR A 167 -13.16 -17.67 5.90
N PRO A 168 -14.21 -18.22 6.55
CA PRO A 168 -14.69 -17.69 7.82
C PRO A 168 -13.62 -17.79 8.91
N VAL A 169 -13.35 -16.69 9.58
CA VAL A 169 -12.42 -16.62 10.72
C VAL A 169 -13.15 -16.32 12.04
N TYR A 170 -14.46 -16.24 11.99
CA TYR A 170 -15.33 -16.05 13.13
C TYR A 170 -16.14 -17.32 13.39
N PRO A 171 -16.50 -17.62 14.65
CA PRO A 171 -17.40 -18.72 14.96
C PRO A 171 -18.70 -18.63 14.14
N LYS A 172 -19.25 -19.76 13.73
CA LYS A 172 -20.47 -19.81 12.93
C LYS A 172 -21.61 -19.06 13.60
N GLY A 173 -22.16 -18.09 12.89
CA GLY A 173 -23.24 -17.24 13.40
C GLY A 173 -22.78 -16.14 14.38
N ALA A 174 -21.50 -16.06 14.69
CA ALA A 174 -20.97 -14.96 15.50
C ALA A 174 -21.00 -13.66 14.70
N ARG A 175 -21.42 -12.59 15.34
CA ARG A 175 -21.09 -11.24 14.91
C ARG A 175 -19.69 -10.91 15.40
N VAL A 176 -19.00 -10.00 14.73
CA VAL A 176 -17.77 -9.42 15.27
C VAL A 176 -18.09 -8.87 16.67
N ALA A 177 -17.26 -9.19 17.66
CA ALA A 177 -17.58 -8.91 19.08
C ALA A 177 -17.92 -7.45 19.34
N PHE A 178 -19.01 -7.23 20.07
CA PHE A 178 -19.43 -5.92 20.51
C PHE A 178 -19.06 -5.67 21.95
N GLN A 179 -18.66 -4.43 22.25
CA GLN A 179 -18.87 -3.87 23.58
C GLN A 179 -20.28 -3.26 23.64
N PRO A 180 -20.91 -3.17 24.84
CA PRO A 180 -22.26 -2.62 24.97
C PRO A 180 -22.44 -1.21 24.35
N ASP A 181 -21.42 -0.36 24.40
CA ASP A 181 -21.45 1.00 23.85
C ASP A 181 -21.42 1.00 22.31
N ASP A 182 -20.97 -0.08 21.66
CA ASP A 182 -20.97 -0.23 20.20
C ASP A 182 -22.39 -0.39 19.62
N LEU A 183 -23.38 -0.61 20.47
CA LEU A 183 -24.79 -0.77 20.06
C LEU A 183 -25.50 0.55 19.80
N ILE A 184 -24.93 1.67 20.20
CA ILE A 184 -25.52 3.00 20.01
C ILE A 184 -24.86 3.66 18.80
N PRO A 185 -25.60 3.82 17.67
CA PRO A 185 -25.01 4.45 16.49
C PRO A 185 -24.72 5.93 16.77
N PRO A 186 -23.52 6.41 16.44
CA PRO A 186 -23.20 7.83 16.53
C PRO A 186 -24.13 8.68 15.65
N PRO A 187 -24.41 9.94 16.01
CA PRO A 187 -25.19 10.84 15.19
C PRO A 187 -24.60 10.98 13.77
N GLY A 188 -25.46 10.88 12.75
CA GLY A 188 -25.05 11.02 11.35
C GLY A 188 -24.33 9.80 10.72
N VAL A 189 -24.18 8.71 11.47
CA VAL A 189 -23.47 7.49 11.03
C VAL A 189 -24.03 6.88 9.73
N THR A 190 -25.29 7.12 9.40
CA THR A 190 -25.89 6.66 8.15
C THR A 190 -25.35 7.37 6.91
N HIS A 191 -24.79 8.59 7.09
CA HIS A 191 -24.25 9.42 6.02
C HIS A 191 -22.74 9.59 6.05
N PHE A 192 -22.10 9.36 7.21
CA PHE A 192 -20.70 9.66 7.41
C PHE A 192 -19.95 8.45 7.97
N ARG A 193 -18.63 8.42 7.73
CA ARG A 193 -17.73 7.42 8.30
C ARG A 193 -17.39 7.77 9.74
N THR A 194 -17.34 6.78 10.60
CA THR A 194 -16.73 6.92 11.94
C THR A 194 -15.20 7.00 11.82
N ALA A 195 -14.53 7.42 12.88
CA ALA A 195 -13.07 7.49 12.90
C ALA A 195 -12.43 6.11 12.83
N ASP A 196 -13.01 5.11 13.50
CA ASP A 196 -12.49 3.75 13.62
C ASP A 196 -13.00 2.78 12.54
N GLY A 197 -13.79 3.25 11.57
CA GLY A 197 -14.38 2.42 10.52
C GLY A 197 -15.57 1.56 10.99
N SER A 198 -16.00 1.68 12.25
CA SER A 198 -17.23 1.04 12.75
C SER A 198 -18.47 1.57 12.01
N TRP A 199 -19.57 0.83 12.08
CA TRP A 199 -20.84 1.21 11.44
C TRP A 199 -20.79 1.39 9.91
N ASN A 200 -19.73 0.97 9.24
CA ASN A 200 -19.79 0.87 7.78
C ASN A 200 -20.85 -0.17 7.38
N ASN A 201 -20.85 -1.33 8.00
CA ASN A 201 -21.98 -2.25 7.93
C ASN A 201 -22.95 -1.96 9.09
N LEU A 202 -24.14 -1.42 8.76
CA LEU A 202 -25.14 -1.04 9.78
C LEU A 202 -25.75 -2.24 10.51
N SER A 203 -25.69 -3.44 9.94
CA SER A 203 -26.16 -4.70 10.56
C SER A 203 -25.07 -5.43 11.34
N ASN A 204 -23.82 -5.12 11.11
CA ASN A 204 -22.66 -5.68 11.81
C ASN A 204 -21.62 -4.56 12.08
N PRO A 205 -21.89 -3.66 13.04
CA PRO A 205 -21.16 -2.40 13.19
C PRO A 205 -19.66 -2.49 13.37
N ARG A 206 -19.14 -3.58 13.93
CA ARG A 206 -17.69 -3.77 14.12
C ARG A 206 -16.99 -4.38 12.90
N GLU A 207 -17.72 -4.79 11.89
CA GLU A 207 -17.15 -5.38 10.68
C GLU A 207 -16.16 -4.42 10.01
N GLY A 208 -14.93 -4.89 9.78
CA GLY A 208 -13.88 -4.12 9.13
C GLY A 208 -13.35 -2.92 9.92
N SER A 209 -13.81 -2.70 11.16
CA SER A 209 -13.31 -1.59 11.98
C SER A 209 -11.91 -1.86 12.55
N ALA A 210 -11.23 -0.80 12.98
CA ALA A 210 -9.99 -0.88 13.73
C ALA A 210 -10.13 -1.83 14.94
N GLY A 211 -9.10 -2.62 15.19
CA GLY A 211 -9.09 -3.62 16.26
C GLY A 211 -9.82 -4.92 15.92
N THR A 212 -10.29 -5.12 14.69
CA THR A 212 -10.85 -6.40 14.25
C THR A 212 -9.80 -7.27 13.58
N ARG A 213 -10.08 -8.58 13.48
CA ARG A 213 -9.11 -9.56 13.00
C ARG A 213 -8.95 -9.55 11.47
N PHE A 214 -7.75 -9.91 11.02
CA PHE A 214 -7.53 -10.26 9.62
C PHE A 214 -8.31 -11.52 9.25
N VAL A 215 -8.81 -11.58 8.02
CA VAL A 215 -9.46 -12.77 7.46
C VAL A 215 -8.49 -13.66 6.68
N ARG A 216 -8.98 -14.72 6.02
CA ARG A 216 -8.20 -15.64 5.19
C ARG A 216 -8.79 -15.77 3.80
N ASN A 217 -7.93 -15.94 2.79
CA ASN A 217 -8.30 -16.18 1.40
C ASN A 217 -8.05 -17.61 0.93
N VAL A 218 -7.54 -18.44 1.79
CA VAL A 218 -7.28 -19.86 1.54
C VAL A 218 -7.99 -20.72 2.58
N PRO A 219 -8.31 -22.00 2.28
CA PRO A 219 -8.89 -22.93 3.24
C PRO A 219 -8.04 -23.06 4.53
N LEU A 220 -8.70 -23.28 5.67
CA LEU A 220 -8.04 -23.31 6.98
C LEU A 220 -7.00 -24.41 7.11
N GLU A 221 -7.10 -25.49 6.36
CA GLU A 221 -6.11 -26.57 6.32
C GLU A 221 -4.70 -26.11 5.88
N PHE A 222 -4.61 -24.93 5.22
CA PHE A 222 -3.35 -24.34 4.76
C PHE A 222 -2.84 -23.19 5.65
N VAL A 223 -3.56 -22.81 6.71
CA VAL A 223 -3.26 -21.57 7.46
C VAL A 223 -2.74 -21.79 8.88
N GLU A 224 -2.36 -23.01 9.24
CA GLU A 224 -1.75 -23.24 10.55
C GLU A 224 -0.36 -22.62 10.62
N PRO A 225 -0.03 -21.89 11.70
CA PRO A 225 1.33 -21.41 11.94
C PRO A 225 2.32 -22.57 11.96
N GLU A 226 3.48 -22.35 11.38
CA GLU A 226 4.54 -23.35 11.34
C GLU A 226 5.11 -23.64 12.75
N THR A 227 5.72 -24.81 12.92
CA THR A 227 6.46 -25.13 14.14
C THR A 227 7.70 -24.24 14.27
N PRO A 228 8.25 -24.03 15.47
CA PRO A 228 9.47 -23.25 15.64
C PRO A 228 10.64 -23.73 14.77
N GLU A 229 10.76 -25.04 14.54
CA GLU A 229 11.79 -25.64 13.70
C GLU A 229 11.56 -25.35 12.22
N SER A 230 10.32 -25.45 11.74
CA SER A 230 9.99 -25.22 10.34
C SER A 230 10.02 -23.71 10.01
N MET A 231 9.68 -22.84 10.96
CA MET A 231 9.84 -21.38 10.80
C MET A 231 11.30 -20.97 10.54
N LEU A 232 12.28 -21.78 10.95
CA LEU A 232 13.71 -21.54 10.75
C LEU A 232 14.31 -22.35 9.60
N THR A 233 13.50 -23.13 8.86
CA THR A 233 13.98 -24.05 7.82
C THR A 233 13.30 -23.77 6.46
N PRO A 234 14.04 -23.35 5.44
CA PRO A 234 15.42 -22.84 5.49
C PRO A 234 15.51 -21.58 6.34
N ASN A 235 16.72 -21.25 6.79
CA ASN A 235 16.93 -20.07 7.65
C ASN A 235 16.52 -18.78 6.94
N PRO A 236 15.60 -17.95 7.51
CA PRO A 236 15.13 -16.72 6.89
C PRO A 236 16.25 -15.71 6.56
N ARG A 237 17.27 -15.61 7.40
CA ARG A 237 18.43 -14.74 7.13
C ARG A 237 19.24 -15.24 5.93
N LEU A 238 19.42 -16.55 5.79
CA LEU A 238 20.08 -17.13 4.61
C LEU A 238 19.28 -16.84 3.33
N ILE A 239 17.94 -16.98 3.38
CA ILE A 239 17.05 -16.62 2.27
C ILE A 239 17.22 -15.14 1.91
N SER A 240 17.18 -14.26 2.91
CA SER A 240 17.36 -12.81 2.69
C SER A 240 18.68 -12.51 2.00
N LEU A 241 19.80 -13.05 2.49
CA LEU A 241 21.13 -12.79 1.94
C LEU A 241 21.32 -13.35 0.53
N LYS A 242 20.84 -14.57 0.25
CA LYS A 242 21.11 -15.28 -1.01
C LYS A 242 20.09 -14.97 -2.11
N LEU A 243 18.83 -14.77 -1.76
CA LEU A 243 17.74 -14.67 -2.73
C LEU A 243 17.11 -13.29 -2.82
N LEU A 244 17.22 -12.47 -1.77
CA LEU A 244 16.62 -11.13 -1.79
C LEU A 244 17.66 -10.03 -2.01
N SER A 245 18.85 -10.14 -1.41
CA SER A 245 19.87 -9.11 -1.39
C SER A 245 20.22 -8.59 -2.79
N ARG A 246 20.15 -7.28 -2.95
CA ARG A 246 20.52 -6.60 -4.21
C ARG A 246 22.02 -6.70 -4.44
N GLU A 247 22.41 -7.30 -5.55
CA GLU A 247 23.78 -7.40 -5.99
C GLU A 247 24.05 -6.37 -7.11
N GLY A 248 24.92 -5.39 -6.83
CA GLY A 248 25.19 -4.31 -7.78
C GLY A 248 24.08 -3.26 -7.87
N PRO A 249 23.93 -2.56 -8.99
CA PRO A 249 22.92 -1.53 -9.18
C PRO A 249 21.51 -2.10 -9.10
N MET A 250 20.57 -1.29 -8.62
CA MET A 250 19.14 -1.61 -8.65
C MET A 250 18.69 -1.92 -10.07
N LYS A 251 17.97 -3.04 -10.25
CA LYS A 251 17.28 -3.32 -11.50
C LYS A 251 16.00 -2.49 -11.53
N GLU A 252 16.01 -1.43 -12.31
CA GLU A 252 14.92 -0.46 -12.38
C GLU A 252 13.73 -0.97 -13.16
N TYR A 253 12.53 -0.56 -12.75
CA TYR A 253 11.29 -0.82 -13.47
C TYR A 253 11.04 0.31 -14.48
N PRO A 254 11.20 0.07 -15.80
CA PRO A 254 11.29 1.16 -16.77
C PRO A 254 9.98 1.90 -17.06
N TYR A 255 8.83 1.35 -16.63
CA TYR A 255 7.50 1.90 -16.95
C TYR A 255 6.83 2.60 -15.79
N LEU A 256 7.48 2.64 -14.62
CA LEU A 256 6.98 3.28 -13.42
C LEU A 256 7.95 4.35 -12.94
N ASN A 257 7.40 5.33 -12.23
CA ASN A 257 8.20 6.27 -11.45
C ASN A 257 8.11 5.99 -9.93
N MET A 258 8.91 6.70 -9.15
CA MET A 258 8.95 6.54 -7.69
C MET A 258 7.63 6.92 -7.00
N LEU A 259 6.78 7.76 -7.61
CA LEU A 259 5.45 8.06 -7.04
C LEU A 259 4.59 6.81 -6.96
N ALA A 260 4.77 5.84 -7.88
CA ALA A 260 4.04 4.57 -7.81
C ALA A 260 4.45 3.74 -6.57
N ALA A 261 5.72 3.74 -6.20
CA ALA A 261 6.22 3.07 -4.99
C ALA A 261 5.74 3.77 -3.71
N VAL A 262 5.75 5.10 -3.70
CA VAL A 262 5.22 5.88 -2.57
C VAL A 262 3.72 5.67 -2.43
N TRP A 263 2.99 5.69 -3.55
CA TRP A 263 1.54 5.53 -3.55
C TRP A 263 1.09 4.24 -2.88
N ILE A 264 1.73 3.12 -3.21
CA ILE A 264 1.33 1.86 -2.57
C ILE A 264 1.70 1.81 -1.08
N ASN A 265 2.82 2.42 -0.68
CA ASN A 265 3.16 2.53 0.73
C ASN A 265 2.16 3.42 1.49
N PHE A 266 1.76 4.54 0.89
CA PHE A 266 0.73 5.43 1.42
C PHE A 266 -0.63 4.72 1.57
N GLN A 267 -1.04 3.91 0.59
CA GLN A 267 -2.27 3.13 0.67
C GLN A 267 -2.18 1.98 1.68
N ASN A 268 -1.04 1.31 1.80
CA ASN A 268 -0.85 0.26 2.81
C ASN A 268 -0.99 0.81 4.24
N SER A 269 -0.60 2.06 4.46
CA SER A 269 -0.76 2.74 5.75
C SER A 269 -2.22 2.99 6.14
N ASP A 270 -3.14 3.02 5.14
CA ASP A 270 -4.59 3.05 5.36
C ASP A 270 -5.14 1.68 5.80
N TRP A 271 -4.56 0.58 5.30
CA TRP A 271 -5.21 -0.73 5.31
C TRP A 271 -4.67 -1.69 6.35
N ILE A 272 -3.37 -1.57 6.70
CA ILE A 272 -2.65 -2.65 7.38
C ILE A 272 -1.80 -2.12 8.52
N SER A 273 -2.10 -2.58 9.73
CA SER A 273 -1.19 -2.48 10.87
C SER A 273 -1.44 -3.61 11.86
N HIS A 274 -0.43 -4.45 12.08
CA HIS A 274 -0.49 -5.48 13.14
C HIS A 274 -0.24 -4.90 14.54
N GLY A 275 -0.03 -3.60 14.63
CA GLY A 275 0.19 -2.91 15.87
C GLY A 275 1.51 -3.21 16.56
N GLU A 276 1.53 -2.97 17.85
CA GLU A 276 2.67 -3.32 18.69
C GLU A 276 2.71 -4.82 18.95
N ASN A 277 3.88 -5.40 18.75
CA ASN A 277 4.13 -6.81 19.03
C ASN A 277 4.39 -7.05 20.53
N HIS A 278 4.52 -8.31 20.93
CA HIS A 278 4.97 -8.70 22.28
C HIS A 278 6.46 -8.40 22.45
N MET A 279 6.81 -7.21 22.93
CA MET A 279 8.21 -6.82 23.12
C MET A 279 8.94 -7.60 24.21
N ASP A 280 8.22 -8.28 25.06
CA ASP A 280 8.69 -9.19 26.12
C ASP A 280 8.83 -10.65 25.66
N GLU A 281 8.28 -11.01 24.49
CA GLU A 281 8.37 -12.33 23.89
C GLU A 281 9.02 -12.26 22.52
N MET A 282 10.23 -12.79 22.40
CA MET A 282 11.02 -12.74 21.18
C MET A 282 11.18 -14.12 20.55
N PHE A 283 11.13 -14.15 19.22
CA PHE A 283 11.75 -15.20 18.42
C PHE A 283 13.20 -14.83 18.13
N GLU A 284 14.03 -15.83 17.88
CA GLU A 284 15.42 -15.65 17.50
C GLU A 284 15.68 -16.33 16.15
N ILE A 285 16.11 -15.55 15.15
CA ILE A 285 16.55 -16.07 13.85
C ILE A 285 18.08 -16.16 13.92
N PRO A 286 18.67 -17.36 13.87
CA PRO A 286 20.13 -17.52 13.92
C PRO A 286 20.80 -16.89 12.71
N LEU A 287 21.88 -16.13 12.94
CA LEU A 287 22.76 -15.68 11.87
C LEU A 287 23.63 -16.84 11.39
N PRO A 288 23.82 -17.06 10.07
CA PRO A 288 24.81 -17.99 9.53
C PRO A 288 26.20 -17.77 10.13
N GLU A 289 27.02 -18.82 10.20
CA GLU A 289 28.34 -18.73 10.84
C GLU A 289 29.29 -17.72 10.14
N ASP A 290 29.15 -17.62 8.83
CA ASP A 290 29.91 -16.72 7.95
C ASP A 290 29.23 -15.36 7.72
N ASP A 291 28.08 -15.09 8.37
CA ASP A 291 27.36 -13.83 8.22
C ASP A 291 28.21 -12.67 8.75
N PRO A 292 28.58 -11.66 7.92
CA PRO A 292 29.37 -10.50 8.34
C PRO A 292 28.75 -9.76 9.52
N ALA A 293 27.42 -9.75 9.63
CA ALA A 293 26.69 -9.10 10.69
C ALA A 293 27.04 -9.63 12.09
N ARG A 294 27.48 -10.90 12.21
CA ARG A 294 27.93 -11.46 13.49
C ARG A 294 29.12 -10.70 14.08
N LYS A 295 30.08 -10.32 13.22
CA LYS A 295 31.24 -9.54 13.63
C LYS A 295 30.90 -8.07 13.81
N LEU A 296 30.11 -7.53 12.87
CA LEU A 296 29.76 -6.12 12.82
C LEU A 296 28.94 -5.67 14.03
N PHE A 297 27.94 -6.46 14.41
CA PHE A 297 27.01 -6.13 15.50
C PHE A 297 27.25 -6.95 16.78
N GLY A 298 28.24 -7.85 16.80
CA GLY A 298 28.53 -8.69 17.96
C GLY A 298 27.39 -9.64 18.34
N GLN A 299 26.49 -9.97 17.38
CA GLN A 299 25.29 -10.77 17.61
C GLN A 299 25.32 -12.08 16.87
N SER A 300 24.66 -13.10 17.40
CA SER A 300 24.50 -14.39 16.76
C SER A 300 23.06 -14.65 16.27
N VAL A 301 22.13 -13.75 16.59
CA VAL A 301 20.71 -13.88 16.27
C VAL A 301 20.10 -12.53 15.92
N ILE A 302 19.06 -12.53 15.09
CA ILE A 302 18.14 -11.40 14.93
C ILE A 302 16.96 -11.68 15.86
N ARG A 303 16.59 -10.70 16.70
CA ARG A 303 15.44 -10.81 17.60
C ARG A 303 14.20 -10.22 16.95
N VAL A 304 13.14 -11.01 16.91
CA VAL A 304 11.86 -10.63 16.30
C VAL A 304 10.75 -10.74 17.34
N PRO A 305 10.10 -9.65 17.76
CA PRO A 305 8.99 -9.71 18.71
C PRO A 305 7.84 -10.56 18.16
N LYS A 306 7.22 -11.42 18.99
CA LYS A 306 6.06 -12.19 18.56
C LYS A 306 4.87 -11.32 18.20
N THR A 307 4.15 -11.66 17.13
CA THR A 307 2.92 -10.97 16.76
C THR A 307 1.82 -11.28 17.77
N ARG A 308 1.06 -10.26 18.19
CA ARG A 308 -0.10 -10.44 19.07
C ARG A 308 -1.22 -11.15 18.33
N ARG A 309 -1.60 -12.33 18.83
CA ARG A 309 -2.75 -13.09 18.34
C ARG A 309 -4.04 -12.48 18.87
N ASP A 310 -5.08 -12.56 18.08
CA ASP A 310 -6.42 -12.25 18.58
C ASP A 310 -6.95 -13.38 19.46
N THR A 311 -7.16 -13.09 20.72
CA THR A 311 -7.70 -14.01 21.74
C THR A 311 -9.17 -13.74 22.07
N SER A 312 -9.84 -12.82 21.36
CA SER A 312 -11.23 -12.45 21.64
C SER A 312 -12.24 -13.58 21.39
N TYR A 313 -11.85 -14.58 20.59
CA TYR A 313 -12.62 -15.79 20.33
C TYR A 313 -11.79 -17.01 20.73
N GLY A 314 -12.38 -17.96 21.47
CA GLY A 314 -11.75 -19.25 21.71
C GLY A 314 -11.48 -19.66 23.15
N ALA A 315 -11.67 -18.79 24.13
CA ALA A 315 -11.56 -19.17 25.55
C ALA A 315 -12.87 -19.74 26.10
N GLY A 316 -13.48 -20.75 25.46
CA GLY A 316 -14.70 -21.39 25.96
C GLY A 316 -15.75 -21.76 24.91
N GLY A 317 -15.45 -21.64 23.62
CA GLY A 317 -16.35 -22.06 22.54
C GLY A 317 -16.26 -23.55 22.21
N GLU A 318 -17.36 -24.15 21.79
CA GLU A 318 -17.43 -25.58 21.38
C GLU A 318 -16.70 -25.88 20.06
N GLU A 319 -16.35 -24.85 19.24
CA GLU A 319 -15.62 -25.01 17.98
C GLU A 319 -14.27 -24.28 18.02
N PRO A 320 -13.18 -24.88 17.49
CA PRO A 320 -11.91 -24.19 17.38
C PRO A 320 -12.01 -23.02 16.42
N VAL A 321 -11.60 -21.83 16.88
CA VAL A 321 -11.55 -20.64 16.05
C VAL A 321 -10.16 -20.53 15.41
N PRO A 322 -10.05 -20.22 14.11
CA PRO A 322 -8.78 -20.07 13.44
C PRO A 322 -7.88 -19.06 14.13
N ILE A 323 -6.59 -19.37 14.22
CA ILE A 323 -5.59 -18.41 14.71
C ILE A 323 -5.51 -17.26 13.71
N THR A 324 -5.67 -16.04 14.22
CA THR A 324 -5.52 -14.82 13.44
C THR A 324 -5.02 -13.67 14.32
N PHE A 325 -4.81 -12.52 13.72
CA PHE A 325 -4.17 -11.36 14.31
C PHE A 325 -5.06 -10.14 14.13
N ILE A 326 -4.89 -9.15 14.99
CA ILE A 326 -5.67 -7.90 14.95
C ILE A 326 -5.04 -6.94 13.94
N ASN A 327 -5.90 -6.27 13.18
CA ASN A 327 -5.56 -5.08 12.44
C ASN A 327 -5.91 -3.85 13.28
N GLU A 328 -4.94 -3.05 13.66
CA GLU A 328 -5.16 -1.86 14.50
C GLU A 328 -5.83 -0.71 13.77
N VAL A 329 -5.71 -0.66 12.43
CA VAL A 329 -6.33 0.37 11.60
C VAL A 329 -7.65 -0.10 11.02
N SER A 330 -8.48 0.84 10.58
CA SER A 330 -9.67 0.53 9.79
C SER A 330 -9.28 -0.29 8.55
N GLN A 331 -10.03 -1.36 8.28
CA GLN A 331 -9.78 -2.22 7.12
C GLN A 331 -10.49 -1.71 5.86
N TRP A 332 -11.36 -0.73 6.04
CA TRP A 332 -12.06 -0.05 4.95
C TRP A 332 -11.11 0.85 4.16
N TRP A 333 -11.49 1.18 2.97
CA TRP A 333 -10.79 2.21 2.20
C TRP A 333 -11.35 3.57 2.61
N ASP A 334 -10.92 4.10 3.74
CA ASP A 334 -11.53 5.24 4.39
C ASP A 334 -10.57 6.39 4.73
N GLY A 335 -9.32 6.28 4.25
CA GLY A 335 -8.31 7.33 4.39
C GLY A 335 -7.72 7.42 5.79
N SER A 336 -7.76 6.33 6.57
CA SER A 336 -7.29 6.35 7.95
C SER A 336 -5.83 6.76 8.11
N GLN A 337 -4.99 6.60 7.07
CA GLN A 337 -3.62 7.13 7.09
C GLN A 337 -3.57 8.65 7.24
N ILE A 338 -4.60 9.37 6.77
CA ILE A 338 -4.72 10.84 6.90
C ILE A 338 -5.54 11.19 8.15
N TYR A 339 -6.67 10.50 8.36
CA TYR A 339 -7.71 10.88 9.33
C TYR A 339 -7.59 10.17 10.67
N GLY A 340 -6.75 9.13 10.78
CA GLY A 340 -6.67 8.26 11.96
C GLY A 340 -7.70 7.14 11.97
N SER A 341 -7.47 6.15 12.84
CA SER A 341 -8.36 5.01 13.08
C SER A 341 -8.99 5.05 14.48
N ASP A 342 -9.00 6.21 15.11
CA ASP A 342 -9.64 6.49 16.39
C ASP A 342 -10.02 7.98 16.49
N GLN A 343 -10.98 8.30 17.37
CA GLN A 343 -11.51 9.65 17.49
C GLN A 343 -10.45 10.65 17.97
N ALA A 344 -9.57 10.26 18.88
CA ALA A 344 -8.56 11.17 19.43
C ALA A 344 -7.54 11.57 18.34
N THR A 345 -7.13 10.63 17.51
CA THR A 345 -6.26 10.90 16.36
C THR A 345 -6.98 11.77 15.33
N GLN A 346 -8.24 11.47 15.03
CA GLN A 346 -9.03 12.27 14.10
C GLN A 346 -9.18 13.72 14.56
N ASP A 347 -9.48 13.94 15.85
CA ASP A 347 -9.59 15.28 16.43
C ASP A 347 -8.25 16.03 16.40
N ARG A 348 -7.14 15.32 16.62
CA ARG A 348 -5.79 15.88 16.58
C ARG A 348 -5.38 16.42 15.20
N VAL A 349 -5.82 15.78 14.11
CA VAL A 349 -5.46 16.20 12.75
C VAL A 349 -6.38 17.29 12.17
N ARG A 350 -7.51 17.59 12.83
CA ARG A 350 -8.48 18.60 12.40
C ARG A 350 -8.09 20.00 12.87
N SER A 351 -8.38 21.00 12.05
CA SER A 351 -8.32 22.41 12.47
C SER A 351 -9.56 22.85 13.28
N HIS A 352 -10.67 22.11 13.17
CA HIS A 352 -11.99 22.46 13.69
C HIS A 352 -12.54 23.79 13.17
N VAL A 353 -12.12 24.18 11.97
CA VAL A 353 -12.60 25.37 11.26
C VAL A 353 -12.93 24.98 9.82
N ASP A 354 -14.17 25.18 9.41
CA ASP A 354 -14.68 24.92 8.05
C ASP A 354 -14.37 23.52 7.52
N GLY A 355 -14.31 22.52 8.41
CA GLY A 355 -14.06 21.12 8.09
C GLY A 355 -12.62 20.78 7.77
N LYS A 356 -11.70 21.72 7.83
CA LYS A 356 -10.32 21.55 7.35
C LYS A 356 -9.44 20.74 8.30
N LEU A 357 -8.43 20.13 7.71
CA LEU A 357 -7.30 19.53 8.41
C LEU A 357 -6.22 20.57 8.69
N LEU A 358 -5.37 20.25 9.68
CA LEU A 358 -4.27 21.12 10.11
C LEU A 358 -3.16 21.17 9.06
N VAL A 359 -2.81 22.38 8.65
CA VAL A 359 -1.62 22.71 7.86
C VAL A 359 -1.02 24.01 8.37
N ASN A 360 0.28 24.17 8.21
CA ASN A 360 0.98 25.43 8.45
C ASN A 360 0.64 26.45 7.35
N GLU A 361 1.04 27.71 7.53
CA GLU A 361 0.82 28.79 6.54
C GLU A 361 1.43 28.48 5.15
N ASP A 362 2.49 27.67 5.12
CA ASP A 362 3.15 27.22 3.88
C ASP A 362 2.52 25.95 3.25
N GLY A 363 1.39 25.48 3.79
CA GLY A 363 0.66 24.31 3.30
C GLY A 363 1.26 22.97 3.71
N ARG A 364 2.30 22.95 4.56
CA ARG A 364 2.91 21.71 5.09
C ARG A 364 2.21 21.24 6.33
N LEU A 365 2.39 19.95 6.65
CA LEU A 365 1.88 19.38 7.90
C LEU A 365 2.64 19.94 9.10
N PRO A 366 1.96 20.23 10.23
CA PRO A 366 2.64 20.58 11.47
C PRO A 366 3.44 19.40 12.02
N LEU A 367 4.45 19.68 12.85
CA LEU A 367 5.29 18.68 13.46
C LEU A 367 4.88 18.40 14.91
N ASP A 368 5.06 17.16 15.34
CA ASP A 368 4.98 16.77 16.74
C ASP A 368 6.27 17.10 17.51
N GLU A 369 6.33 16.72 18.79
CA GLU A 369 7.47 16.93 19.67
C GLU A 369 8.75 16.17 19.26
N HIS A 370 8.62 15.17 18.37
CA HIS A 370 9.72 14.37 17.84
C HIS A 370 10.16 14.82 16.43
N GLY A 371 9.55 15.89 15.91
CA GLY A 371 9.85 16.41 14.57
C GLY A 371 9.25 15.55 13.44
N ILE A 372 8.21 14.78 13.75
CA ILE A 372 7.47 13.98 12.78
C ILE A 372 6.16 14.71 12.44
N GLU A 373 5.75 14.68 11.19
CA GLU A 373 4.54 15.33 10.71
C GLU A 373 3.28 14.73 11.36
N ILE A 374 2.36 15.60 11.80
CA ILE A 374 1.08 15.21 12.42
C ILE A 374 0.09 14.81 11.33
N THR A 375 -0.27 13.53 11.32
CA THR A 375 -1.27 12.95 10.43
C THR A 375 -1.89 11.71 11.08
N GLY A 376 -2.79 11.01 10.39
CA GLY A 376 -3.51 9.87 10.95
C GLY A 376 -2.65 8.65 11.25
N PHE A 377 -1.59 8.41 10.47
CA PHE A 377 -0.70 7.28 10.66
C PHE A 377 0.75 7.66 10.32
N THR A 378 1.69 7.46 11.24
CA THR A 378 3.09 7.91 11.12
C THR A 378 4.12 6.80 11.28
N ARG A 379 3.72 5.55 11.43
CA ARG A 379 4.66 4.42 11.46
C ARG A 379 5.36 4.28 10.10
N ASN A 380 6.63 3.93 10.10
CA ASN A 380 7.46 3.81 8.89
C ASN A 380 7.60 5.11 8.09
N TRP A 381 7.57 6.26 8.77
CA TRP A 381 7.60 7.58 8.15
C TRP A 381 8.88 7.86 7.36
N TRP A 382 8.72 8.46 6.19
CA TRP A 382 9.80 8.95 5.33
C TRP A 382 9.26 9.99 4.35
N VAL A 383 10.16 10.69 3.63
CA VAL A 383 9.81 11.84 2.77
C VAL A 383 8.71 11.55 1.74
N GLY A 384 8.69 10.35 1.17
CA GLY A 384 7.62 9.98 0.22
C GLY A 384 6.23 10.00 0.86
N LEU A 385 6.10 9.48 2.09
CA LEU A 385 4.84 9.57 2.84
C LEU A 385 4.52 11.02 3.19
N SER A 386 5.50 11.81 3.66
CA SER A 386 5.32 13.24 3.93
C SER A 386 4.72 13.99 2.74
N MET A 387 5.25 13.74 1.53
CA MET A 387 4.77 14.34 0.28
C MET A 387 3.30 14.03 0.02
N LEU A 388 2.89 12.75 0.05
CA LEU A 388 1.51 12.35 -0.25
C LEU A 388 0.53 12.72 0.87
N HIS A 389 0.93 12.61 2.13
CA HIS A 389 0.08 13.06 3.24
C HIS A 389 -0.17 14.57 3.15
N THR A 390 0.86 15.37 2.88
CA THR A 390 0.73 16.82 2.67
C THR A 390 -0.19 17.12 1.50
N LEU A 391 0.00 16.43 0.36
CA LEU A 391 -0.79 16.62 -0.85
C LEU A 391 -2.28 16.35 -0.61
N PHE A 392 -2.62 15.19 -0.04
CA PHE A 392 -4.02 14.80 0.16
C PHE A 392 -4.67 15.47 1.38
N THR A 393 -3.91 16.00 2.32
CA THR A 393 -4.40 16.93 3.35
C THR A 393 -4.82 18.26 2.71
N ASN A 394 -4.00 18.82 1.84
CA ASN A 394 -4.35 20.04 1.09
C ASN A 394 -5.51 19.80 0.11
N GLU A 395 -5.58 18.61 -0.51
CA GLU A 395 -6.73 18.22 -1.36
C GLU A 395 -8.03 18.19 -0.55
N HIS A 396 -8.03 17.58 0.65
CA HIS A 396 -9.17 17.64 1.56
C HIS A 396 -9.59 19.08 1.86
N ASN A 397 -8.64 19.96 2.17
CA ASN A 397 -8.90 21.36 2.48
C ASN A 397 -9.49 22.10 1.27
N SER A 398 -9.05 21.79 0.05
CA SER A 398 -9.62 22.35 -1.19
C SER A 398 -11.05 21.86 -1.44
N VAL A 399 -11.34 20.60 -1.10
CA VAL A 399 -12.72 20.08 -1.14
C VAL A 399 -13.59 20.79 -0.12
N CYS A 400 -13.09 21.06 1.10
CA CYS A 400 -13.81 21.85 2.10
C CYS A 400 -14.15 23.25 1.58
N ASP A 401 -13.21 23.92 0.90
CA ASP A 401 -13.43 25.24 0.32
C ASP A 401 -14.51 25.21 -0.78
N MET A 402 -14.48 24.21 -1.65
CA MET A 402 -15.52 24.01 -2.67
C MET A 402 -16.89 23.78 -2.04
N LEU A 403 -16.97 22.90 -1.02
CA LEU A 403 -18.22 22.63 -0.31
C LEU A 403 -18.72 23.87 0.43
N LYS A 404 -17.85 24.64 1.11
CA LYS A 404 -18.22 25.86 1.81
C LYS A 404 -18.76 26.95 0.86
N GLN A 405 -18.19 27.02 -0.34
CA GLN A 405 -18.69 27.94 -1.36
C GLN A 405 -20.09 27.53 -1.86
N SER A 406 -20.34 26.24 -2.04
CA SER A 406 -21.62 25.72 -2.51
C SER A 406 -22.70 25.68 -1.40
N TYR A 407 -22.27 25.44 -0.15
CA TYR A 407 -23.12 25.27 1.03
C TYR A 407 -22.63 26.14 2.20
N PRO A 408 -22.77 27.47 2.15
CA PRO A 408 -22.21 28.39 3.16
C PRO A 408 -22.71 28.15 4.58
N GLU A 409 -23.90 27.57 4.73
CA GLU A 409 -24.55 27.28 6.00
C GLU A 409 -24.06 26.00 6.68
N TRP A 410 -23.25 25.18 6.00
CA TRP A 410 -22.76 23.96 6.61
C TRP A 410 -21.76 24.22 7.73
N ASP A 411 -21.92 23.47 8.81
CA ASP A 411 -21.01 23.50 9.95
C ASP A 411 -19.70 22.75 9.66
N ASP A 412 -18.74 22.91 10.56
CA ASP A 412 -17.42 22.29 10.50
C ASP A 412 -17.48 20.76 10.36
N ASN A 413 -18.35 20.08 11.12
CA ASN A 413 -18.44 18.63 11.11
C ASN A 413 -19.01 18.10 9.80
N ARG A 414 -20.01 18.76 9.24
CA ARG A 414 -20.59 18.36 7.96
C ARG A 414 -19.62 18.56 6.82
N LEU A 415 -18.93 19.69 6.77
CA LEU A 415 -17.88 19.96 5.79
C LEU A 415 -16.78 18.91 5.86
N PHE A 416 -16.26 18.62 7.07
CA PHE A 416 -15.23 17.61 7.29
C PHE A 416 -15.65 16.23 6.78
N ASN A 417 -16.83 15.76 7.19
CA ASN A 417 -17.28 14.41 6.89
C ASN A 417 -17.53 14.20 5.40
N VAL A 418 -18.16 15.17 4.72
CA VAL A 418 -18.39 15.08 3.27
C VAL A 418 -17.08 15.23 2.51
N ALA A 419 -16.20 16.14 2.91
CA ALA A 419 -14.88 16.30 2.30
C ALA A 419 -14.02 15.04 2.46
N ARG A 420 -14.07 14.36 3.62
CA ARG A 420 -13.42 13.06 3.82
C ARG A 420 -13.90 12.02 2.79
N LEU A 421 -15.21 11.88 2.61
CA LEU A 421 -15.77 10.95 1.63
C LEU A 421 -15.28 11.23 0.21
N ILE A 422 -15.30 12.49 -0.22
CA ILE A 422 -14.88 12.92 -1.56
C ILE A 422 -13.39 12.66 -1.77
N ASN A 423 -12.53 13.08 -0.83
CA ASN A 423 -11.08 12.90 -0.91
C ASN A 423 -10.70 11.43 -0.99
N VAL A 424 -11.30 10.60 -0.12
CA VAL A 424 -11.05 9.16 -0.09
C VAL A 424 -11.54 8.46 -1.36
N ALA A 425 -12.70 8.84 -1.88
CA ALA A 425 -13.18 8.31 -3.15
C ALA A 425 -12.27 8.70 -4.33
N GLY A 426 -11.70 9.90 -4.30
CA GLY A 426 -10.65 10.33 -5.24
C GLY A 426 -9.42 9.43 -5.17
N MET A 427 -8.92 9.13 -3.97
CA MET A 427 -7.79 8.21 -3.78
C MET A 427 -8.10 6.78 -4.26
N ALA A 428 -9.27 6.25 -3.93
CA ALA A 428 -9.69 4.91 -4.38
C ALA A 428 -9.80 4.82 -5.91
N LYS A 429 -10.30 5.88 -6.54
CA LYS A 429 -10.35 5.99 -8.01
C LYS A 429 -8.94 6.01 -8.62
N ILE A 430 -8.05 6.87 -8.12
CA ILE A 430 -6.65 6.97 -8.59
C ILE A 430 -5.98 5.60 -8.51
N HIS A 431 -6.14 4.89 -7.39
CA HIS A 431 -5.57 3.55 -7.24
C HIS A 431 -6.14 2.56 -8.28
N THR A 432 -7.46 2.58 -8.48
CA THR A 432 -8.16 1.61 -9.34
C THR A 432 -7.86 1.84 -10.82
N VAL A 433 -7.90 3.09 -11.30
CA VAL A 433 -7.87 3.40 -12.74
C VAL A 433 -6.57 4.01 -13.25
N GLU A 434 -5.62 4.33 -12.35
CA GLU A 434 -4.33 4.92 -12.72
C GLU A 434 -3.16 4.07 -12.21
N TRP A 435 -3.02 3.86 -10.88
CA TRP A 435 -1.91 3.13 -10.31
C TRP A 435 -1.86 1.66 -10.76
N THR A 436 -3.00 0.98 -10.69
CA THR A 436 -3.09 -0.43 -11.07
C THR A 436 -2.75 -0.68 -12.55
N PRO A 437 -3.31 0.09 -13.50
CA PRO A 437 -2.91 -0.01 -14.90
C PRO A 437 -1.43 0.34 -15.15
N ALA A 438 -0.82 1.20 -14.33
CA ALA A 438 0.60 1.54 -14.47
C ALA A 438 1.51 0.37 -14.10
N ILE A 439 1.23 -0.34 -12.99
CA ILE A 439 2.03 -1.50 -12.57
C ILE A 439 1.71 -2.78 -13.36
N LEU A 440 0.55 -2.85 -13.98
CA LEU A 440 0.05 -3.97 -14.80
C LEU A 440 -0.41 -3.48 -16.17
N PRO A 441 0.49 -2.93 -17.00
CA PRO A 441 0.14 -2.29 -18.26
C PRO A 441 -0.40 -3.30 -19.27
N ASN A 442 -1.71 -3.36 -19.41
CA ASN A 442 -2.41 -4.17 -20.41
C ASN A 442 -3.74 -3.52 -20.78
N PRO A 443 -4.05 -3.36 -22.07
CA PRO A 443 -5.26 -2.67 -22.54
C PRO A 443 -6.56 -3.29 -22.06
N VAL A 444 -6.61 -4.62 -22.02
CA VAL A 444 -7.80 -5.34 -21.56
C VAL A 444 -8.00 -5.11 -20.05
N LEU A 445 -6.93 -5.22 -19.27
CA LEU A 445 -6.96 -5.00 -17.84
C LEU A 445 -7.31 -3.53 -17.53
N ASN A 446 -6.73 -2.58 -18.24
CA ASN A 446 -7.09 -1.17 -18.11
C ASN A 446 -8.59 -0.95 -18.37
N THR A 447 -9.13 -1.55 -19.44
CA THR A 447 -10.57 -1.50 -19.74
C THR A 447 -11.39 -2.13 -18.60
N ALA A 448 -10.97 -3.27 -18.05
CA ALA A 448 -11.66 -3.95 -16.97
C ALA A 448 -11.66 -3.16 -15.66
N LEU A 449 -10.53 -2.51 -15.32
CA LEU A 449 -10.42 -1.68 -14.11
C LEU A 449 -11.25 -0.40 -14.22
N ASN A 450 -11.25 0.23 -15.39
CA ASN A 450 -12.15 1.33 -15.67
C ASN A 450 -13.63 0.88 -15.63
N ALA A 451 -13.95 -0.33 -16.11
CA ALA A 451 -15.30 -0.88 -16.03
C ALA A 451 -15.69 -1.19 -14.58
N ASN A 452 -14.78 -1.59 -13.71
CA ASN A 452 -15.07 -1.74 -12.28
C ASN A 452 -15.52 -0.41 -11.65
N TRP A 453 -14.90 0.70 -12.03
CA TRP A 453 -15.27 2.01 -11.49
C TRP A 453 -16.52 2.59 -12.14
N TYR A 454 -16.54 2.67 -13.49
CA TYR A 454 -17.56 3.41 -14.26
C TYR A 454 -18.66 2.54 -14.87
N GLY A 455 -18.46 1.23 -14.95
CA GLY A 455 -19.29 0.32 -15.73
C GLY A 455 -18.97 0.34 -17.22
N ILE A 456 -19.21 -0.80 -17.88
CA ILE A 456 -18.98 -0.96 -19.33
C ILE A 456 -19.86 -0.03 -20.14
N LEU A 457 -21.16 0.11 -19.77
CA LEU A 457 -22.09 0.97 -20.47
C LEU A 457 -21.72 2.43 -20.35
N THR A 458 -21.35 2.88 -19.17
CA THR A 458 -20.92 4.28 -18.97
C THR A 458 -19.66 4.59 -19.77
N GLN A 459 -18.69 3.69 -19.84
CA GLN A 459 -17.50 3.86 -20.68
C GLN A 459 -17.84 4.02 -22.18
N LEU A 460 -18.78 3.22 -22.68
CA LEU A 460 -19.24 3.32 -24.08
C LEU A 460 -19.93 4.67 -24.38
N LEU A 461 -20.57 5.26 -23.36
CA LEU A 461 -21.30 6.51 -23.47
C LEU A 461 -20.45 7.76 -23.15
N ARG A 462 -19.31 7.59 -22.51
CA ARG A 462 -18.36 8.65 -22.24
C ARG A 462 -17.75 9.15 -23.54
N ARG A 463 -18.17 10.34 -24.00
CA ARG A 463 -17.67 10.97 -25.25
C ARG A 463 -17.13 12.36 -24.97
N GLY A 464 -16.06 12.74 -25.69
CA GLY A 464 -15.47 14.08 -25.72
C GLY A 464 -14.25 14.25 -24.81
N LYS A 465 -13.56 15.40 -24.97
CA LYS A 465 -12.33 15.73 -24.23
C LYS A 465 -12.55 15.85 -22.71
N ASP A 466 -13.74 16.23 -22.27
CA ASP A 466 -14.07 16.46 -20.86
C ASP A 466 -14.78 15.25 -20.22
N LYS A 467 -14.90 14.12 -20.89
CA LYS A 467 -15.47 12.86 -20.40
C LYS A 467 -16.55 13.01 -19.30
N LYS A 468 -17.44 14.00 -19.46
CA LYS A 468 -18.56 14.18 -18.53
C LYS A 468 -19.36 12.89 -18.47
N THR A 469 -19.54 12.39 -17.27
CA THR A 469 -20.43 11.26 -17.03
C THR A 469 -21.83 11.69 -17.45
N VAL A 470 -22.36 11.05 -18.49
CA VAL A 470 -23.81 11.00 -18.67
C VAL A 470 -24.30 10.25 -17.43
N ALA A 471 -25.29 10.78 -16.73
CA ALA A 471 -25.79 10.31 -15.44
C ALA A 471 -25.54 8.81 -15.21
N PRO A 472 -25.00 8.37 -14.07
CA PRO A 472 -24.63 6.97 -13.85
C PRO A 472 -25.83 6.09 -14.16
N ILE A 473 -25.67 5.20 -15.13
CA ILE A 473 -26.74 4.24 -15.46
C ILE A 473 -26.69 3.18 -14.39
N ASN A 474 -27.40 3.41 -13.30
CA ASN A 474 -27.55 2.42 -12.24
C ASN A 474 -28.50 1.31 -12.71
N ILE A 475 -27.92 0.26 -13.27
CA ILE A 475 -28.68 -0.93 -13.68
C ILE A 475 -28.65 -2.03 -12.61
N ARG A 476 -28.17 -1.71 -11.41
CA ARG A 476 -28.03 -2.65 -10.29
C ARG A 476 -27.25 -3.93 -10.63
N ASN A 477 -26.35 -3.82 -11.60
CA ASN A 477 -25.47 -4.91 -12.00
C ASN A 477 -24.04 -4.38 -12.09
N PRO A 478 -23.09 -4.83 -11.22
CA PRO A 478 -21.73 -4.30 -11.16
C PRO A 478 -20.90 -4.59 -12.41
N GLU A 479 -21.20 -5.62 -13.20
CA GLU A 479 -20.49 -5.92 -14.44
C GLU A 479 -20.79 -4.87 -15.52
N MET A 480 -22.04 -4.40 -15.58
CA MET A 480 -22.48 -3.46 -16.61
C MET A 480 -22.45 -2.01 -16.14
N GLY A 481 -22.86 -1.76 -14.91
CA GLY A 481 -22.96 -0.42 -14.31
C GLY A 481 -21.73 0.03 -13.53
N GLY A 482 -20.77 -0.87 -13.28
CA GLY A 482 -19.63 -0.64 -12.39
C GLY A 482 -19.95 -1.03 -10.94
N VAL A 483 -18.91 -1.13 -10.13
CA VAL A 483 -19.05 -1.42 -8.69
C VAL A 483 -19.57 -0.19 -7.96
N VAL A 484 -19.01 0.97 -8.30
CA VAL A 484 -19.31 2.23 -7.63
C VAL A 484 -20.73 2.69 -7.97
N GLY A 485 -21.51 3.02 -6.93
CA GLY A 485 -22.92 3.41 -7.07
C GLY A 485 -23.90 2.25 -7.33
N ASN A 486 -23.45 1.00 -7.31
CA ASN A 486 -24.27 -0.18 -7.43
C ASN A 486 -24.50 -0.87 -6.08
N PRO A 487 -25.43 -1.83 -5.93
CA PRO A 487 -25.77 -2.42 -4.65
C PRO A 487 -24.58 -3.05 -3.94
N LEU A 488 -24.51 -2.86 -2.61
CA LEU A 488 -23.53 -3.47 -1.72
C LEU A 488 -23.53 -5.00 -1.85
N ASN A 489 -22.35 -5.59 -1.92
CA ASN A 489 -22.17 -7.04 -1.94
C ASN A 489 -20.95 -7.45 -1.09
N ASN A 490 -21.21 -7.98 0.10
CA ASN A 490 -20.17 -8.55 0.96
C ASN A 490 -19.96 -10.06 0.74
N HIS A 491 -20.59 -10.64 -0.28
CA HIS A 491 -20.52 -12.06 -0.60
C HIS A 491 -20.89 -12.99 0.58
N ASN A 492 -21.81 -12.56 1.44
CA ASN A 492 -22.25 -13.26 2.65
C ASN A 492 -21.13 -13.61 3.63
N SER A 493 -20.05 -12.87 3.62
CA SER A 493 -18.92 -13.04 4.52
C SER A 493 -18.53 -11.69 5.13
N PRO A 494 -18.28 -11.61 6.44
CA PRO A 494 -17.81 -10.37 7.05
C PRO A 494 -16.59 -9.83 6.32
N PHE A 495 -16.57 -8.51 6.09
CA PHE A 495 -15.46 -7.86 5.42
C PHE A 495 -14.24 -7.80 6.35
N GLY A 496 -13.10 -8.04 5.78
CA GLY A 496 -11.78 -7.88 6.39
C GLY A 496 -10.70 -8.09 5.33
N LEU A 497 -9.52 -7.57 5.58
CA LEU A 497 -8.33 -7.85 4.78
C LEU A 497 -7.69 -9.15 5.26
N SER A 498 -7.10 -9.91 4.34
CA SER A 498 -6.51 -11.20 4.68
C SER A 498 -5.03 -11.10 5.04
N GLN A 499 -4.53 -12.07 5.79
CA GLN A 499 -3.09 -12.22 6.03
C GLN A 499 -2.32 -12.45 4.73
N GLU A 500 -2.92 -13.16 3.78
CA GLU A 500 -2.35 -13.41 2.45
C GLU A 500 -2.19 -12.11 1.66
N PHE A 501 -3.14 -11.17 1.79
CA PHE A 501 -3.04 -9.84 1.20
C PHE A 501 -1.87 -9.05 1.78
N VAL A 502 -1.68 -9.09 3.11
CA VAL A 502 -0.53 -8.43 3.76
C VAL A 502 0.79 -8.93 3.20
N GLU A 503 0.91 -10.25 3.02
CA GLU A 503 2.16 -10.86 2.53
C GLU A 503 2.45 -10.52 1.07
N ILE A 504 1.42 -10.53 0.22
CA ILE A 504 1.54 -10.17 -1.20
C ILE A 504 1.98 -8.70 -1.40
N TYR A 505 1.60 -7.81 -0.48
CA TYR A 505 1.95 -6.39 -0.57
C TYR A 505 3.30 -6.03 0.08
N ARG A 506 4.20 -7.01 0.28
CA ARG A 506 5.61 -6.82 0.66
C ARG A 506 6.46 -6.34 -0.53
N LEU A 507 6.22 -5.13 -1.01
CA LEU A 507 6.78 -4.60 -2.25
C LEU A 507 8.07 -3.78 -2.03
N HIS A 508 8.88 -4.13 -1.03
CA HIS A 508 10.08 -3.38 -0.64
C HIS A 508 11.13 -3.25 -1.75
N SER A 509 11.18 -4.20 -2.71
CA SER A 509 12.10 -4.11 -3.87
C SER A 509 11.88 -2.88 -4.74
N LEU A 510 10.71 -2.22 -4.65
CA LEU A 510 10.47 -0.95 -5.33
C LEU A 510 11.36 0.19 -4.84
N LEU A 511 11.90 0.13 -3.62
CA LEU A 511 12.65 1.23 -3.01
C LEU A 511 14.14 1.21 -3.42
N PRO A 512 14.73 2.38 -3.76
CA PRO A 512 16.15 2.53 -4.06
C PRO A 512 17.00 2.63 -2.79
N GLU A 513 18.31 2.50 -2.90
CA GLU A 513 19.27 2.79 -1.81
C GLU A 513 19.38 4.28 -1.56
N GLU A 514 19.30 5.06 -2.63
CA GLU A 514 19.45 6.52 -2.61
C GLU A 514 18.34 7.17 -3.41
N LEU A 515 17.94 8.35 -2.97
CA LEU A 515 17.04 9.24 -3.69
C LEU A 515 17.84 10.39 -4.28
N VAL A 516 17.53 10.73 -5.54
CA VAL A 516 18.15 11.83 -6.27
C VAL A 516 17.14 12.96 -6.39
N PHE A 517 17.47 14.11 -5.82
CA PHE A 517 16.62 15.27 -5.82
C PHE A 517 17.05 16.28 -6.88
N ARG A 518 16.09 16.76 -7.67
CA ARG A 518 16.30 17.62 -8.83
C ARG A 518 15.37 18.83 -8.77
N ARG A 519 15.84 19.90 -9.41
CA ARG A 519 15.00 21.07 -9.64
C ARG A 519 13.95 20.76 -10.71
N HIS A 520 12.69 21.11 -10.45
CA HIS A 520 11.61 20.89 -11.42
C HIS A 520 11.71 21.78 -12.66
N ASP A 521 12.35 22.97 -12.54
CA ASP A 521 12.46 23.98 -13.61
C ASP A 521 13.66 23.75 -14.55
N THR A 522 14.75 23.10 -14.06
CA THR A 522 15.97 22.88 -14.83
C THR A 522 16.34 21.41 -15.01
N GLY A 523 15.78 20.50 -14.21
CA GLY A 523 16.18 19.10 -14.16
C GLY A 523 17.54 18.85 -13.46
N GLU A 524 18.22 19.92 -12.99
CA GLU A 524 19.52 19.83 -12.35
C GLU A 524 19.43 19.06 -11.03
N GLU A 525 20.38 18.13 -10.81
CA GLU A 525 20.55 17.41 -9.54
C GLU A 525 21.07 18.39 -8.47
N VAL A 526 20.32 18.52 -7.37
CA VAL A 526 20.68 19.43 -6.26
C VAL A 526 21.12 18.65 -5.02
N GLU A 527 20.66 17.44 -4.84
CA GLU A 527 21.02 16.61 -3.68
C GLU A 527 20.86 15.11 -4.03
N ARG A 528 21.68 14.28 -3.41
CA ARG A 528 21.55 12.83 -3.39
C ARG A 528 21.61 12.37 -1.94
N ALA A 529 20.58 11.66 -1.48
CA ALA A 529 20.45 11.26 -0.10
C ALA A 529 20.23 9.75 0.03
N ALA A 530 20.93 9.12 0.97
CA ALA A 530 20.62 7.74 1.35
C ALA A 530 19.16 7.65 1.84
N PHE A 531 18.46 6.57 1.49
CA PHE A 531 17.06 6.40 1.90
C PHE A 531 16.87 6.50 3.41
N THR A 532 17.83 6.00 4.19
CA THR A 532 17.80 6.05 5.65
C THR A 532 17.82 7.48 6.22
N SER A 533 18.46 8.44 5.55
CA SER A 533 18.56 9.82 6.00
C SER A 533 17.29 10.65 5.82
N VAL A 534 16.37 10.20 5.00
CA VAL A 534 15.08 10.86 4.71
C VAL A 534 13.90 10.22 5.43
N ARG A 535 14.19 9.42 6.46
CA ARG A 535 13.21 8.77 7.34
C ARG A 535 12.99 9.57 8.62
N GLN A 536 11.86 9.32 9.29
CA GLN A 536 11.49 9.95 10.57
C GLN A 536 11.65 11.48 10.49
N ALA A 537 12.25 12.11 11.48
CA ALA A 537 12.51 13.54 11.50
C ALA A 537 13.41 14.05 10.34
N GLY A 538 14.14 13.15 9.66
CA GLY A 538 14.89 13.49 8.44
C GLY A 538 13.98 13.91 7.27
N SER A 539 12.76 13.37 7.22
CA SER A 539 11.73 13.77 6.27
C SER A 539 11.41 15.26 6.39
N ALA A 540 11.07 15.71 7.60
CA ALA A 540 10.72 17.10 7.85
C ALA A 540 11.88 18.06 7.51
N LYS A 541 13.12 17.70 7.89
CA LYS A 541 14.30 18.50 7.54
C LYS A 541 14.50 18.66 6.04
N LEU A 542 14.22 17.63 5.26
CA LEU A 542 14.30 17.69 3.81
C LEU A 542 13.20 18.57 3.22
N THR A 543 11.94 18.34 3.62
CA THR A 543 10.80 19.13 3.11
C THR A 543 10.87 20.61 3.52
N GLU A 544 11.59 20.96 4.59
CA GLU A 544 11.82 22.36 4.97
C GLU A 544 12.70 23.14 3.97
N ARG A 545 13.76 22.48 3.46
CA ARG A 545 14.74 23.14 2.58
C ARG A 545 14.47 22.96 1.09
N MET A 546 13.61 22.01 0.74
CA MET A 546 13.29 21.68 -0.65
C MET A 546 11.81 21.93 -0.95
N PRO A 547 11.49 22.64 -2.04
CA PRO A 547 10.11 22.84 -2.48
C PRO A 547 9.42 21.50 -2.78
N MET A 548 8.13 21.38 -2.46
CA MET A 548 7.35 20.17 -2.75
C MET A 548 7.32 19.86 -4.26
N SER A 549 7.31 20.85 -5.11
CA SER A 549 7.39 20.67 -6.57
C SER A 549 8.68 20.00 -7.02
N ASP A 550 9.84 20.35 -6.40
CA ASP A 550 11.12 19.69 -6.68
C ASP A 550 11.12 18.23 -6.20
N LEU A 551 10.51 17.96 -5.03
CA LEU A 551 10.33 16.60 -4.51
C LEU A 551 9.44 15.77 -5.44
N PHE A 552 8.26 16.25 -5.82
CA PHE A 552 7.36 15.55 -6.74
C PHE A 552 8.00 15.32 -8.11
N PHE A 553 8.69 16.32 -8.65
CA PHE A 553 9.44 16.18 -9.90
C PHE A 553 10.49 15.10 -9.80
N SER A 554 11.31 15.11 -8.73
CA SER A 554 12.35 14.13 -8.49
C SER A 554 11.82 12.70 -8.45
N PHE A 555 10.66 12.50 -7.82
CA PHE A 555 10.00 11.20 -7.77
C PHE A 555 9.31 10.83 -9.09
N GLY A 556 8.89 11.82 -9.86
CA GLY A 556 8.30 11.61 -11.19
C GLY A 556 9.29 11.15 -12.24
N VAL A 557 10.56 11.58 -12.13
CA VAL A 557 11.63 11.22 -13.10
C VAL A 557 12.53 10.07 -12.64
N GLN A 558 12.44 9.63 -11.37
CA GLN A 558 13.21 8.50 -10.85
C GLN A 558 12.39 7.22 -10.89
N GLN A 559 13.01 6.11 -11.29
CA GLN A 559 12.36 4.81 -11.43
C GLN A 559 12.48 3.98 -10.15
N PRO A 560 11.46 3.18 -9.78
CA PRO A 560 11.55 2.20 -8.70
C PRO A 560 12.23 0.92 -9.15
N GLY A 561 12.60 0.05 -8.20
CA GLY A 561 13.15 -1.26 -8.49
C GLY A 561 12.09 -2.26 -8.97
N GLN A 562 12.51 -3.26 -9.75
CA GLN A 562 11.65 -4.38 -10.16
C GLN A 562 11.36 -5.32 -8.99
N LEU A 563 10.17 -5.92 -8.99
CA LEU A 563 9.74 -6.95 -8.03
C LEU A 563 10.24 -8.33 -8.50
N ILE A 564 11.52 -8.58 -8.30
CA ILE A 564 12.24 -9.81 -8.67
C ILE A 564 13.21 -10.22 -7.56
N LEU A 565 13.72 -11.44 -7.63
CA LEU A 565 14.82 -11.89 -6.77
C LEU A 565 16.05 -11.01 -6.93
N ASN A 566 16.86 -10.95 -5.89
CA ASN A 566 18.12 -10.20 -5.83
C ASN A 566 17.98 -8.71 -6.21
N ASN A 567 16.85 -8.10 -5.82
CA ASN A 567 16.61 -6.67 -6.00
C ASN A 567 16.03 -5.98 -4.75
N TYR A 568 16.11 -6.63 -3.59
CA TYR A 568 15.67 -6.09 -2.29
C TYR A 568 16.72 -5.09 -1.76
N PRO A 569 16.33 -3.92 -1.23
CA PRO A 569 17.28 -2.90 -0.78
C PRO A 569 18.12 -3.38 0.41
N ARG A 570 19.44 -3.16 0.35
CA ARG A 570 20.37 -3.59 1.39
C ARG A 570 20.13 -2.92 2.73
N PHE A 571 19.79 -1.63 2.73
CA PHE A 571 19.56 -0.91 3.98
C PHE A 571 18.43 -1.53 4.81
N PHE A 572 17.44 -2.20 4.21
CA PHE A 572 16.41 -2.94 4.94
C PHE A 572 16.90 -4.26 5.54
N GLN A 573 18.00 -4.81 5.06
CA GLN A 573 18.59 -6.03 5.60
C GLN A 573 19.57 -5.75 6.76
N GLU A 574 19.88 -4.47 6.98
CA GLU A 574 20.83 -3.98 7.98
C GLU A 574 20.26 -2.80 8.77
N LEU A 575 18.94 -2.79 9.02
CA LEU A 575 18.34 -1.74 9.83
C LEU A 575 18.79 -1.85 11.28
N SER A 576 19.08 -0.69 11.86
CA SER A 576 19.21 -0.55 13.31
C SER A 576 18.03 0.25 13.85
N ILE A 577 17.42 -0.27 14.91
CA ILE A 577 16.32 0.39 15.60
C ILE A 577 16.62 0.42 17.11
N PRO A 578 16.07 1.35 17.88
CA PRO A 578 16.28 1.40 19.32
C PRO A 578 16.03 0.05 19.99
N GLY A 579 17.03 -0.45 20.72
CA GLY A 579 16.96 -1.74 21.41
C GLY A 579 17.17 -2.98 20.54
N ASN A 580 17.33 -2.83 19.20
CA ASN A 580 17.65 -3.93 18.30
C ASN A 580 18.63 -3.47 17.22
N PRO A 581 19.94 -3.72 17.40
CA PRO A 581 20.99 -3.21 16.54
C PRO A 581 21.02 -3.81 15.14
N LEU A 582 20.40 -4.98 14.94
CA LEU A 582 20.27 -5.60 13.63
C LEU A 582 18.83 -6.08 13.40
N MET A 583 18.19 -5.51 12.41
CA MET A 583 16.89 -5.94 11.90
C MET A 583 17.01 -6.14 10.39
N ASP A 584 16.85 -7.38 9.95
CA ASP A 584 16.73 -7.72 8.52
C ASP A 584 15.26 -7.84 8.16
N MET A 585 14.72 -6.84 7.47
CA MET A 585 13.31 -6.83 7.08
C MET A 585 12.99 -7.94 6.08
N GLY A 586 13.91 -8.35 5.20
CA GLY A 586 13.71 -9.48 4.30
C GLY A 586 13.57 -10.80 5.07
N ALA A 587 14.44 -11.03 6.03
CA ALA A 587 14.35 -12.19 6.93
C ALA A 587 13.07 -12.15 7.79
N VAL A 588 12.71 -10.96 8.28
CA VAL A 588 11.49 -10.76 9.08
C VAL A 588 10.24 -11.01 8.24
N ASP A 589 10.19 -10.54 7.00
CA ASP A 589 9.04 -10.75 6.10
C ASP A 589 8.81 -12.26 5.85
N ILE A 590 9.85 -13.03 5.55
CA ILE A 590 9.80 -14.48 5.41
C ILE A 590 9.30 -15.13 6.71
N PHE A 591 9.91 -14.75 7.84
CA PHE A 591 9.58 -15.32 9.14
C PHE A 591 8.13 -15.04 9.56
N ARG A 592 7.66 -13.80 9.30
CA ARG A 592 6.28 -13.37 9.60
C ARG A 592 5.22 -14.15 8.83
N ALA A 593 5.47 -14.46 7.55
CA ALA A 593 4.57 -15.30 6.77
C ALA A 593 4.39 -16.66 7.46
N ARG A 594 5.48 -17.31 7.88
CA ARG A 594 5.49 -18.60 8.56
C ARG A 594 4.81 -18.55 9.94
N GLU A 595 5.13 -17.53 10.76
CA GLU A 595 4.51 -17.29 12.06
C GLU A 595 2.99 -17.10 11.97
N ARG A 596 2.55 -16.41 10.94
CA ARG A 596 1.13 -16.02 10.75
C ARG A 596 0.33 -17.08 10.00
N GLY A 597 0.94 -18.20 9.68
CA GLY A 597 0.26 -19.29 8.97
C GLY A 597 -0.13 -18.91 7.55
N VAL A 598 0.66 -18.07 6.88
CA VAL A 598 0.53 -17.88 5.44
C VAL A 598 1.18 -19.07 4.75
N PRO A 599 0.46 -19.79 3.85
CA PRO A 599 0.98 -21.01 3.27
C PRO A 599 2.26 -20.78 2.46
N ARG A 600 3.10 -21.82 2.37
CA ARG A 600 4.20 -21.88 1.43
C ARG A 600 3.67 -21.75 0.00
N TYR A 601 4.52 -21.37 -0.94
CA TYR A 601 4.13 -20.98 -2.29
C TYR A 601 3.22 -21.97 -3.03
N ASN A 602 3.55 -23.27 -3.02
CA ASN A 602 2.73 -24.28 -3.69
C ASN A 602 1.40 -24.54 -2.97
N ASP A 603 1.39 -24.56 -1.65
CA ASP A 603 0.16 -24.69 -0.86
C ASP A 603 -0.73 -23.45 -1.01
N PHE A 604 -0.12 -22.27 -1.12
CA PHE A 604 -0.87 -21.04 -1.44
C PHE A 604 -1.56 -21.14 -2.82
N ARG A 605 -0.85 -21.64 -3.83
CA ARG A 605 -1.44 -21.89 -5.17
C ARG A 605 -2.58 -22.90 -5.10
N ARG A 606 -2.41 -24.00 -4.38
CA ARG A 606 -3.50 -25.00 -4.13
C ARG A 606 -4.69 -24.34 -3.45
N GLY A 607 -4.45 -23.57 -2.40
CA GLY A 607 -5.48 -22.83 -1.66
C GLY A 607 -6.27 -21.86 -2.53
N LEU A 608 -5.66 -21.30 -3.57
CA LEU A 608 -6.33 -20.44 -4.56
C LEU A 608 -6.91 -21.22 -5.76
N GLY A 609 -6.80 -22.55 -5.79
CA GLY A 609 -7.24 -23.38 -6.92
C GLY A 609 -6.36 -23.24 -8.17
N LEU A 610 -5.14 -22.73 -8.02
CA LEU A 610 -4.12 -22.73 -9.08
C LEU A 610 -3.39 -24.06 -9.14
N PRO A 611 -2.94 -24.51 -10.33
CA PRO A 611 -2.09 -25.68 -10.42
C PRO A 611 -0.80 -25.49 -9.64
N PRO A 612 -0.42 -26.40 -8.73
CA PRO A 612 0.88 -26.36 -8.08
C PRO A 612 1.98 -26.62 -9.10
N LEU A 613 3.15 -26.07 -8.88
CA LEU A 613 4.34 -26.36 -9.67
C LEU A 613 4.81 -27.80 -9.37
N GLN A 614 5.32 -28.50 -10.38
CA GLN A 614 5.84 -29.84 -10.22
C GLN A 614 7.36 -29.84 -10.00
N LYS A 615 8.03 -28.83 -10.52
CA LYS A 615 9.48 -28.63 -10.44
C LYS A 615 9.82 -27.14 -10.52
N LEU A 616 11.03 -26.78 -10.12
CA LEU A 616 11.49 -25.38 -10.09
C LEU A 616 11.49 -24.73 -11.49
N GLU A 617 11.74 -25.48 -12.56
CA GLU A 617 11.72 -24.96 -13.94
C GLU A 617 10.32 -24.51 -14.39
N ASP A 618 9.26 -24.95 -13.70
CA ASP A 618 7.91 -24.44 -13.94
C ASP A 618 7.73 -23.00 -13.41
N LEU A 619 8.64 -22.53 -12.55
CA LEU A 619 8.59 -21.20 -11.93
C LEU A 619 9.22 -20.13 -12.83
N THR A 620 10.38 -20.42 -13.41
CA THR A 620 11.17 -19.49 -14.22
C THR A 620 12.15 -20.20 -15.12
N ASP A 621 12.52 -19.55 -16.23
CA ASP A 621 13.61 -19.98 -17.13
C ASP A 621 14.97 -19.40 -16.72
N ASP A 622 15.03 -18.57 -15.65
CA ASP A 622 16.27 -17.96 -15.16
C ASP A 622 17.14 -19.00 -14.44
N ALA A 623 18.17 -19.47 -15.12
CA ALA A 623 19.08 -20.50 -14.60
C ALA A 623 19.86 -20.06 -13.35
N GLU A 624 20.16 -18.77 -13.21
CA GLU A 624 20.83 -18.22 -12.03
C GLU A 624 19.89 -18.25 -10.82
N ALA A 625 18.65 -17.77 -10.99
CA ALA A 625 17.63 -17.84 -9.97
C ALA A 625 17.36 -19.28 -9.51
N LEU A 626 17.24 -20.22 -10.45
CA LEU A 626 17.07 -21.65 -10.14
C LEU A 626 18.26 -22.22 -9.33
N SER A 627 19.49 -21.88 -9.71
CA SER A 627 20.70 -22.32 -9.01
C SER A 627 20.74 -21.78 -7.57
N ARG A 628 20.43 -20.49 -7.38
CA ARG A 628 20.39 -19.85 -6.05
C ARG A 628 19.28 -20.42 -5.16
N ILE A 629 18.12 -20.72 -5.74
CA ILE A 629 17.03 -21.36 -4.98
C ILE A 629 17.48 -22.73 -4.48
N ARG A 630 18.13 -23.54 -5.34
CA ARG A 630 18.66 -24.86 -4.94
C ARG A 630 19.74 -24.76 -3.86
N GLU A 631 20.60 -23.77 -3.92
CA GLU A 631 21.61 -23.54 -2.87
C GLU A 631 20.97 -23.36 -1.48
N VAL A 632 19.78 -22.74 -1.40
CA VAL A 632 19.12 -22.41 -0.14
C VAL A 632 18.13 -23.47 0.30
N TYR A 633 17.32 -24.00 -0.62
CA TYR A 633 16.21 -24.93 -0.33
C TYR A 633 16.58 -26.39 -0.57
N GLY A 634 17.74 -26.66 -1.21
CA GLY A 634 18.19 -28.01 -1.52
C GLY A 634 17.91 -28.41 -2.96
N GLU A 635 18.33 -29.64 -3.30
CA GLU A 635 18.14 -30.25 -4.61
C GLU A 635 16.91 -31.16 -4.61
N GLY A 636 16.25 -31.28 -5.76
CA GLY A 636 15.13 -32.20 -5.96
C GLY A 636 13.82 -31.49 -6.34
N ASP A 637 12.84 -32.32 -6.75
CA ASP A 637 11.54 -31.80 -7.24
C ASP A 637 10.64 -31.34 -6.06
N ASP A 638 10.87 -31.81 -4.85
CA ASP A 638 10.16 -31.44 -3.62
C ASP A 638 10.51 -30.03 -3.10
N VAL A 639 11.55 -29.40 -3.65
CA VAL A 639 11.93 -28.04 -3.30
C VAL A 639 10.80 -27.03 -3.55
N VAL A 640 9.97 -27.25 -4.58
CA VAL A 640 8.82 -26.38 -4.87
C VAL A 640 7.80 -26.34 -3.74
N GLU A 641 7.73 -27.40 -2.90
CA GLU A 641 6.83 -27.47 -1.75
C GLU A 641 7.34 -26.67 -0.54
N GLN A 642 8.63 -26.38 -0.52
CA GLN A 642 9.28 -25.69 0.58
C GLN A 642 9.43 -24.18 0.33
N LEU A 643 9.20 -23.72 -0.91
CA LEU A 643 9.37 -22.31 -1.27
C LEU A 643 8.47 -21.40 -0.44
N ASP A 644 9.05 -20.35 0.14
CA ASP A 644 8.28 -19.30 0.76
C ASP A 644 7.46 -18.53 -0.29
N LEU A 645 6.28 -18.04 0.10
CA LEU A 645 5.39 -17.31 -0.80
C LEU A 645 6.11 -16.11 -1.43
N MET A 646 6.85 -15.33 -0.63
CA MET A 646 7.60 -14.17 -1.12
C MET A 646 8.67 -14.57 -2.15
N VAL A 647 9.43 -15.63 -1.90
CA VAL A 647 10.45 -16.12 -2.83
C VAL A 647 9.82 -16.59 -4.13
N GLY A 648 8.76 -17.40 -4.05
CA GLY A 648 8.04 -17.89 -5.21
C GLY A 648 7.45 -16.76 -6.07
N THR A 649 6.79 -15.79 -5.46
CA THR A 649 6.19 -14.66 -6.20
C THR A 649 7.21 -13.73 -6.85
N LEU A 650 8.36 -13.50 -6.21
CA LEU A 650 9.45 -12.72 -6.79
C LEU A 650 10.18 -13.48 -7.92
N ALA A 651 10.25 -14.80 -7.82
CA ALA A 651 10.90 -15.67 -8.80
C ALA A 651 10.02 -15.99 -10.01
N GLU A 652 8.70 -15.80 -9.97
CA GLU A 652 7.81 -16.05 -11.12
C GLU A 652 8.31 -15.31 -12.36
N GLY A 653 8.93 -16.05 -13.30
CA GLY A 653 9.50 -15.49 -14.53
C GLY A 653 8.52 -15.38 -15.69
N HIS A 654 7.47 -16.20 -15.70
CA HIS A 654 6.45 -16.21 -16.75
C HIS A 654 5.41 -15.13 -16.52
N ARG A 655 5.75 -13.88 -16.82
CA ARG A 655 4.89 -12.71 -16.67
C ARG A 655 4.46 -12.15 -18.03
N PRO A 656 3.24 -11.59 -18.15
CA PRO A 656 2.92 -10.76 -19.30
C PRO A 656 3.90 -9.59 -19.41
N THR A 657 4.22 -9.20 -20.64
CA THR A 657 5.17 -8.11 -20.91
C THR A 657 4.78 -6.84 -20.13
N GLY A 658 5.70 -6.30 -19.36
CA GLY A 658 5.54 -5.09 -18.56
C GLY A 658 4.83 -5.28 -17.21
N PHE A 659 4.33 -6.47 -16.87
CA PHE A 659 3.70 -6.69 -15.56
C PHE A 659 4.72 -6.65 -14.42
N GLY A 660 4.39 -5.91 -13.37
CA GLY A 660 5.23 -5.79 -12.19
C GLY A 660 5.32 -7.07 -11.37
N PHE A 661 4.33 -7.98 -11.48
CA PHE A 661 4.30 -9.22 -10.73
C PHE A 661 3.61 -10.35 -11.51
N GLY A 662 3.75 -11.59 -11.02
CA GLY A 662 3.33 -12.80 -11.70
C GLY A 662 1.89 -13.24 -11.39
N GLU A 663 1.54 -14.45 -11.85
CA GLU A 663 0.21 -15.03 -11.82
C GLU A 663 -0.34 -15.20 -10.39
N THR A 664 0.49 -15.67 -9.46
CA THR A 664 0.07 -15.96 -8.08
C THR A 664 -0.35 -14.70 -7.33
N MET A 665 0.46 -13.64 -7.41
CA MET A 665 0.15 -12.35 -6.81
C MET A 665 -1.08 -11.71 -7.45
N PHE A 666 -1.21 -11.84 -8.78
CA PHE A 666 -2.33 -11.29 -9.53
C PHE A 666 -3.71 -11.79 -9.06
N GLN A 667 -3.81 -13.05 -8.58
CA GLN A 667 -5.05 -13.60 -8.05
C GLN A 667 -5.56 -12.81 -6.83
N ILE A 668 -4.70 -12.64 -5.84
CA ILE A 668 -5.04 -11.89 -4.62
C ILE A 668 -5.30 -10.42 -4.95
N PHE A 669 -4.54 -9.88 -5.89
CA PHE A 669 -4.72 -8.51 -6.34
C PHE A 669 -6.13 -8.27 -6.93
N ILE A 670 -6.56 -9.07 -7.91
CA ILE A 670 -7.90 -8.98 -8.52
C ILE A 670 -9.00 -9.20 -7.49
N PHE A 671 -8.83 -10.18 -6.61
CA PHE A 671 -9.76 -10.47 -5.53
C PHE A 671 -9.94 -9.27 -4.59
N ALA A 672 -8.85 -8.77 -4.02
CA ALA A 672 -8.89 -7.74 -2.98
C ALA A 672 -9.30 -6.35 -3.52
N ALA A 673 -8.86 -5.98 -4.73
CA ALA A 673 -9.11 -4.66 -5.29
C ALA A 673 -10.60 -4.35 -5.45
N THR A 674 -11.38 -5.33 -5.92
CA THR A 674 -12.81 -5.14 -6.13
C THR A 674 -13.62 -5.33 -4.85
N ARG A 675 -13.27 -6.32 -4.01
CA ARG A 675 -14.02 -6.60 -2.78
C ARG A 675 -14.07 -5.39 -1.83
N ARG A 676 -12.98 -4.64 -1.72
CA ARG A 676 -12.92 -3.42 -0.89
C ARG A 676 -13.95 -2.36 -1.31
N LEU A 677 -14.22 -2.26 -2.61
CA LEU A 677 -15.25 -1.36 -3.12
C LEU A 677 -16.66 -1.97 -2.97
N GLN A 678 -16.82 -3.27 -3.28
CA GLN A 678 -18.13 -3.93 -3.28
C GLN A 678 -18.75 -4.08 -1.89
N ALA A 679 -17.92 -4.29 -0.86
CA ALA A 679 -18.38 -4.49 0.52
C ALA A 679 -18.62 -3.18 1.27
N ASP A 680 -18.17 -2.06 0.75
CA ASP A 680 -18.24 -0.74 1.39
C ASP A 680 -19.46 0.04 0.87
N ARG A 681 -20.39 0.35 1.78
CA ARG A 681 -21.61 1.09 1.40
C ARG A 681 -21.33 2.50 0.85
N PHE A 682 -20.24 3.13 1.25
CA PHE A 682 -19.89 4.46 0.75
C PHE A 682 -19.37 4.47 -0.69
N TYR A 683 -18.99 3.32 -1.22
CA TYR A 683 -18.70 3.15 -2.65
C TYR A 683 -19.86 2.52 -3.43
N THR A 684 -20.88 2.02 -2.73
CA THR A 684 -22.02 1.32 -3.31
C THR A 684 -23.33 2.07 -3.03
N ASP A 685 -24.19 1.60 -2.13
CA ASP A 685 -25.52 2.15 -1.88
C ASP A 685 -25.56 3.64 -1.50
N ASN A 686 -24.52 4.11 -0.80
CA ASN A 686 -24.37 5.51 -0.38
C ASN A 686 -23.48 6.36 -1.32
N TYR A 687 -23.07 5.85 -2.48
CA TYR A 687 -22.38 6.65 -3.48
C TYR A 687 -23.36 7.41 -4.36
N ASN A 688 -23.91 8.47 -3.81
CA ASN A 688 -25.00 9.25 -4.42
C ASN A 688 -24.94 10.73 -4.01
N GLU A 689 -25.78 11.58 -4.61
CA GLU A 689 -25.81 13.01 -4.35
C GLU A 689 -26.25 13.38 -2.92
N GLU A 690 -27.03 12.53 -2.25
CA GLU A 690 -27.47 12.77 -0.87
C GLU A 690 -26.28 12.69 0.10
N THR A 691 -25.33 11.79 -0.16
CA THR A 691 -24.17 11.55 0.67
C THR A 691 -22.96 12.40 0.27
N TYR A 692 -22.69 12.51 -1.04
CA TYR A 692 -21.49 13.14 -1.58
C TYR A 692 -21.71 14.55 -2.12
N THR A 693 -22.93 14.97 -2.35
CA THR A 693 -23.38 16.11 -3.17
C THR A 693 -23.10 15.95 -4.67
N ALA A 694 -23.77 16.72 -5.52
CA ALA A 694 -23.52 16.72 -6.95
C ALA A 694 -22.11 17.24 -7.29
N GLU A 695 -21.67 18.30 -6.59
CA GLU A 695 -20.34 18.90 -6.71
C GLU A 695 -19.23 17.91 -6.26
N GLY A 696 -19.47 17.16 -5.18
CA GLY A 696 -18.54 16.16 -4.69
C GLY A 696 -18.39 14.99 -5.64
N LEU A 697 -19.48 14.46 -6.21
CA LEU A 697 -19.41 13.43 -7.25
C LEU A 697 -18.69 13.92 -8.52
N ASP A 698 -18.95 15.17 -8.96
CA ASP A 698 -18.22 15.78 -10.08
C ASP A 698 -16.72 15.94 -9.75
N TRP A 699 -16.38 16.32 -8.50
CA TRP A 699 -15.00 16.38 -8.05
C TRP A 699 -14.29 15.03 -8.17
N VAL A 700 -14.89 13.96 -7.63
CA VAL A 700 -14.34 12.59 -7.75
C VAL A 700 -14.22 12.17 -9.21
N ASP A 701 -15.26 12.43 -10.04
CA ASP A 701 -15.22 12.03 -11.45
C ASP A 701 -14.09 12.70 -12.24
N ARG A 702 -13.75 13.93 -11.92
CA ARG A 702 -12.64 14.66 -12.56
C ARG A 702 -11.28 14.40 -11.92
N THR A 703 -11.22 13.90 -10.68
CA THR A 703 -9.97 13.66 -9.97
C THR A 703 -9.10 12.64 -10.70
N SER A 704 -7.82 13.00 -10.90
CA SER A 704 -6.72 12.11 -11.27
C SER A 704 -5.49 12.51 -10.48
N MET A 705 -4.49 11.64 -10.32
CA MET A 705 -3.25 11.98 -9.63
C MET A 705 -2.57 13.20 -10.27
N LYS A 706 -2.56 13.27 -11.62
CA LYS A 706 -2.07 14.44 -12.36
C LYS A 706 -2.81 15.72 -11.98
N LEU A 707 -4.15 15.69 -11.89
CA LEU A 707 -4.93 16.89 -11.58
C LEU A 707 -4.78 17.31 -10.12
N VAL A 708 -4.65 16.37 -9.19
CA VAL A 708 -4.32 16.69 -7.79
C VAL A 708 -2.97 17.37 -7.69
N LEU A 709 -1.94 16.82 -8.34
CA LEU A 709 -0.61 17.44 -8.39
C LEU A 709 -0.66 18.86 -8.98
N LEU A 710 -1.34 19.05 -10.12
CA LEU A 710 -1.41 20.36 -10.78
C LEU A 710 -2.28 21.38 -10.04
N ARG A 711 -3.22 20.95 -9.22
CA ARG A 711 -4.00 21.84 -8.35
C ARG A 711 -3.15 22.48 -7.28
N HIS A 712 -2.24 21.72 -6.69
CA HIS A 712 -1.40 22.18 -5.57
C HIS A 712 -0.01 22.64 -6.02
N HIS A 713 0.46 22.18 -7.17
CA HIS A 713 1.78 22.47 -7.76
C HIS A 713 1.65 22.72 -9.27
N PRO A 714 1.00 23.84 -9.68
CA PRO A 714 0.71 24.12 -11.09
C PRO A 714 1.97 24.27 -11.95
N GLU A 715 3.11 24.63 -11.35
CA GLU A 715 4.42 24.71 -12.01
C GLU A 715 4.87 23.38 -12.63
N LEU A 716 4.45 22.23 -12.07
CA LEU A 716 4.73 20.90 -12.60
C LEU A 716 4.09 20.67 -13.98
N GLY A 717 3.09 21.47 -14.37
CA GLY A 717 2.51 21.43 -15.71
C GLY A 717 3.48 21.80 -16.83
N LYS A 718 4.63 22.41 -16.49
CA LYS A 718 5.72 22.72 -17.45
C LYS A 718 6.79 21.63 -17.53
N THR A 719 6.68 20.59 -16.73
CA THR A 719 7.57 19.41 -16.76
C THR A 719 6.96 18.28 -17.60
N GLY A 720 7.62 17.13 -17.67
CA GLY A 720 7.10 15.93 -18.32
C GLY A 720 5.69 15.52 -17.87
N LEU A 721 5.31 15.84 -16.61
CA LEU A 721 3.93 15.62 -16.12
C LEU A 721 2.87 16.30 -17.02
N GLY A 722 3.18 17.45 -17.59
CA GLY A 722 2.27 18.12 -18.53
C GLY A 722 1.91 17.29 -19.75
N ASN A 723 2.83 16.46 -20.22
CA ASN A 723 2.76 15.71 -21.47
C ASN A 723 2.19 14.30 -21.30
N ILE A 724 2.34 13.67 -20.10
CA ILE A 724 1.87 12.31 -19.84
C ILE A 724 0.40 12.26 -19.43
N THR A 725 -0.20 11.10 -19.55
CA THR A 725 -1.59 10.84 -19.16
C THR A 725 -1.68 10.33 -17.72
N ASN A 726 -0.82 9.40 -17.35
CA ASN A 726 -0.82 8.75 -16.05
C ASN A 726 0.40 9.23 -15.24
N ALA A 727 0.16 9.88 -14.10
CA ALA A 727 1.21 10.46 -13.27
C ALA A 727 2.18 9.44 -12.64
N PHE A 728 1.86 8.15 -12.69
CA PHE A 728 2.73 7.07 -12.21
C PHE A 728 3.71 6.54 -13.26
N GLU A 729 3.62 7.02 -14.51
CA GLU A 729 4.59 6.77 -15.56
C GLU A 729 5.76 7.77 -15.45
N PRO A 730 6.98 7.44 -15.95
CA PRO A 730 8.12 8.36 -15.88
C PRO A 730 7.83 9.71 -16.55
N TRP A 731 8.28 10.81 -15.93
CA TRP A 731 8.05 12.18 -16.42
C TRP A 731 9.16 12.71 -17.34
N ASP A 732 10.10 11.87 -17.75
CA ASP A 732 11.15 12.27 -18.70
C ASP A 732 10.60 12.40 -20.11
N ASP A 733 10.86 13.55 -20.75
CA ASP A 733 10.31 13.89 -22.07
C ASP A 733 10.87 13.00 -23.20
N ASP A 734 12.10 12.50 -23.07
CA ASP A 734 12.79 11.77 -24.16
C ASP A 734 12.57 10.25 -24.12
N GLU A 735 12.33 9.64 -22.95
CA GLU A 735 12.16 8.19 -22.80
C GLU A 735 10.69 7.75 -22.80
N VAL A 736 9.76 8.57 -22.31
CA VAL A 736 8.32 8.26 -22.30
C VAL A 736 7.78 8.13 -23.73
N LEU A 737 8.40 8.81 -24.68
CA LEU A 737 8.06 8.73 -26.10
C LEU A 737 8.75 7.56 -26.83
N ASP A 738 9.65 6.79 -26.20
CA ASP A 738 10.10 5.51 -26.74
C ASP A 738 8.97 4.47 -26.63
N LEU A 739 7.90 4.78 -27.34
CA LEU A 739 6.78 3.89 -27.60
C LEU A 739 7.28 2.53 -28.14
N GLU A 740 8.54 2.42 -28.60
CA GLU A 740 9.13 1.16 -29.04
C GLU A 740 9.33 0.18 -27.90
N ARG A 741 9.54 0.66 -26.71
CA ARG A 741 9.76 -0.16 -25.51
C ARG A 741 8.53 -0.29 -24.63
N HIS A 742 7.52 0.58 -24.81
CA HIS A 742 6.33 0.55 -23.93
C HIS A 742 5.50 -0.74 -24.17
N PRO A 743 5.11 -1.48 -23.12
CA PRO A 743 4.38 -2.74 -23.26
C PRO A 743 3.07 -2.61 -24.02
N LEU A 744 2.40 -1.46 -23.93
CA LEU A 744 1.14 -1.19 -24.63
C LEU A 744 1.32 -1.10 -26.14
N ARG A 745 2.52 -0.81 -26.65
CA ARG A 745 2.79 -0.70 -28.09
C ARG A 745 2.58 -2.02 -28.84
N ALA A 746 2.89 -3.13 -28.21
CA ALA A 746 2.69 -4.44 -28.82
C ALA A 746 1.20 -4.69 -29.17
N TYR A 747 0.30 -4.04 -28.42
CA TYR A 747 -1.16 -4.19 -28.55
C TYR A 747 -1.81 -3.09 -29.41
N TYR A 748 -1.14 -1.96 -29.62
CA TYR A 748 -1.68 -0.80 -30.33
C TYR A 748 -0.68 -0.28 -31.37
N PRO A 749 -0.60 -0.94 -32.54
CA PRO A 749 0.28 -0.54 -33.63
C PRO A 749 0.06 0.92 -34.11
N GLU A 750 -1.14 1.44 -33.93
CA GLU A 750 -1.52 2.82 -34.29
C GLU A 750 -0.87 3.88 -33.41
N LEU A 751 -0.35 3.54 -32.23
CA LEU A 751 0.45 4.45 -31.40
C LEU A 751 1.83 4.73 -32.00
N LYS A 752 2.20 4.01 -33.07
CA LYS A 752 3.52 4.13 -33.72
C LYS A 752 3.77 5.48 -34.41
N SER A 753 2.76 6.30 -34.66
CA SER A 753 2.88 7.43 -35.57
C SER A 753 2.43 8.77 -35.04
N ASP A 754 1.84 8.86 -33.83
CA ASP A 754 1.27 10.12 -33.34
C ASP A 754 1.19 10.16 -31.80
N PRO A 755 2.12 10.89 -31.13
CA PRO A 755 2.11 11.03 -29.68
C PRO A 755 0.85 11.75 -29.15
N THR A 756 0.12 12.47 -30.03
CA THR A 756 -1.13 13.14 -29.65
C THR A 756 -2.33 12.20 -29.59
N LYS A 757 -2.22 10.98 -30.09
CA LYS A 757 -3.26 9.95 -30.06
C LYS A 757 -3.32 9.11 -28.79
N GLY A 758 -2.42 9.35 -27.84
CA GLY A 758 -2.48 8.76 -26.50
C GLY A 758 -3.78 9.02 -25.74
N ASP A 759 -4.60 9.98 -26.21
CA ASP A 759 -5.93 10.29 -25.68
C ASP A 759 -6.99 9.17 -25.86
N ARG A 760 -6.71 8.09 -26.60
CA ARG A 760 -7.65 6.98 -26.78
C ARG A 760 -7.70 6.00 -25.60
N TYR A 761 -6.76 6.10 -24.65
CA TYR A 761 -6.63 5.18 -23.51
C TYR A 761 -7.00 5.81 -22.16
N ARG A 762 -7.59 7.00 -22.20
CA ARG A 762 -8.20 7.66 -21.03
C ARG A 762 -9.54 7.06 -20.69
#